data_d353cefbe4bee05dc7fd77097208f655
#
_entry.id   d353cefbe4bee05dc7fd77097208f655
#
_cell.length_a   1.000
_cell.length_b   1.000
_cell.length_c   1.000
_cell.angle_alpha   90.00
_cell.angle_beta   90.00
_cell.angle_gamma   90.00
#
_symmetry.space_group_name_H-M   'P 1'
#
loop_
_entity.id
_entity.type
_entity.pdbx_description
1 polymer ?
#
loop_
_entity_poly.entity_id
_entity_poly.type
_entity_poly.pdbx_seq_one_letter_code
_entity_poly.pdbx_strand_id
1 'polypeptide(L)'
;MENSYQYFKRDLSWLSFNYRVLLEAEDDTLPIYERIKFLSIYSSNLEEFYEIRVAEHRGVIMKKNYSEESAAEAEETLAAITREVNRQQRDYYRIFSEKILPELNRQNVYLYQNEKPEPFHEEFVHNFFNEEVFPFLSPVMIQAGDIRTFIRDRRLYLVIRMIKRSKRMNEPGFVPEYHYALMKIPYAKVPRFIELPQHDGKYYIMFIDDIIRANLQNVFPGYIIDGCYSIKISRDADIYLDDESRANIVENIRKKVKKRKIGALSRFMYDQAMPGDFLAFVCDAFGITSEDLVLGGRYNNLQDLMKLPNPAGKHLEQQPPAPMRVPFLDEMGSVFKAVKKRDILLHFPYESFDYLIRFLMEAAFDPKVDEIKITQYRVAENSAVINTLVSAAQNGKKVTVFVELKARFDEENNMSTAERMEQAGIRIIYSIPGLKVHAKVAVILRKDTSEGLKRRDFAYLSTGNFNEKTAKIYSDMALLTSNTEIITDINKVFAVLEGRMKEPTFRHLLVARFNMVSELTGRIRREIEHVREGRKGRIILKMNGLHDQHMIEELYHASEAGVEIDLIVRGICCLVPNQPYSANIRVTRIVDMFLEHSRVWYFLNDGQEDLFLTSADWMRRNLNRRIETAFPILDPDLKREIIDILNIQLSDNVKACYLDGELRNNFKCDDNPVKVRSQLAIYDYLRNKSIR
;
A
#
# COMPACT_ATOMS: atom_id res chain seq x y z
N MET A 1 -10.21 -41.18 2.01
CA MET A 1 -10.35 -40.05 2.92
C MET A 1 -9.90 -38.83 2.11
N GLU A 2 -10.80 -37.94 1.75
CA GLU A 2 -10.40 -36.65 1.20
C GLU A 2 -9.60 -35.95 2.28
N ASN A 3 -8.31 -35.73 2.05
CA ASN A 3 -7.48 -34.90 2.90
C ASN A 3 -8.05 -33.48 2.81
N SER A 4 -8.79 -33.04 3.83
CA SER A 4 -9.27 -31.69 3.87
C SER A 4 -8.08 -30.76 4.22
N TYR A 5 -7.50 -30.12 3.21
CA TYR A 5 -6.48 -29.11 3.39
C TYR A 5 -7.01 -27.92 4.21
N GLN A 6 -6.15 -27.33 5.02
CA GLN A 6 -6.48 -26.16 5.83
C GLN A 6 -5.98 -24.88 5.14
N TYR A 7 -6.71 -23.80 5.39
CA TYR A 7 -6.38 -22.47 4.86
C TYR A 7 -6.56 -21.44 5.97
N PHE A 8 -5.66 -20.47 6.01
CA PHE A 8 -5.87 -19.32 6.89
C PHE A 8 -6.99 -18.42 6.36
N LYS A 9 -7.81 -17.88 7.26
CA LYS A 9 -8.75 -16.80 6.94
C LYS A 9 -7.94 -15.60 6.43
N ARG A 10 -8.27 -15.12 5.24
CA ARG A 10 -7.55 -14.07 4.52
C ARG A 10 -7.31 -12.82 5.36
N ASP A 11 -8.32 -12.37 6.10
CA ASP A 11 -8.27 -11.11 6.82
C ASP A 11 -7.43 -11.22 8.10
N LEU A 12 -7.41 -12.39 8.75
CA LEU A 12 -6.50 -12.69 9.86
C LEU A 12 -5.04 -12.79 9.37
N SER A 13 -4.80 -13.37 8.21
CA SER A 13 -3.48 -13.37 7.59
C SER A 13 -2.99 -11.97 7.26
N TRP A 14 -3.89 -11.07 6.80
CA TRP A 14 -3.55 -9.68 6.58
C TRP A 14 -3.22 -8.96 7.89
N LEU A 15 -3.97 -9.20 8.97
CA LEU A 15 -3.67 -8.63 10.29
C LEU A 15 -2.32 -9.11 10.82
N SER A 16 -1.95 -10.38 10.62
CA SER A 16 -0.62 -10.90 10.94
C SER A 16 0.49 -10.13 10.20
N PHE A 17 0.29 -9.81 8.92
CA PHE A 17 1.21 -8.96 8.17
C PHE A 17 1.29 -7.55 8.75
N ASN A 18 0.16 -6.91 9.06
CA ASN A 18 0.17 -5.57 9.62
C ASN A 18 0.82 -5.54 11.02
N TYR A 19 0.66 -6.63 11.79
CA TYR A 19 1.37 -6.79 13.05
C TYR A 19 2.90 -6.88 12.85
N ARG A 20 3.36 -7.58 11.79
CA ARG A 20 4.79 -7.61 11.44
C ARG A 20 5.34 -6.19 11.15
N VAL A 21 4.52 -5.33 10.52
CA VAL A 21 4.87 -3.91 10.32
C VAL A 21 5.00 -3.18 11.66
N LEU A 22 4.09 -3.45 12.62
CA LEU A 22 4.16 -2.86 13.96
C LEU A 22 5.43 -3.27 14.71
N LEU A 23 5.89 -4.51 14.56
CA LEU A 23 7.11 -5.00 15.22
C LEU A 23 8.37 -4.23 14.81
N GLU A 24 8.42 -3.62 13.63
CA GLU A 24 9.53 -2.73 13.24
C GLU A 24 9.62 -1.48 14.13
N ALA A 25 8.49 -1.01 14.66
CA ALA A 25 8.50 0.10 15.62
C ALA A 25 9.08 -0.29 16.99
N GLU A 26 9.15 -1.57 17.31
CA GLU A 26 9.75 -2.09 18.54
C GLU A 26 11.25 -2.34 18.41
N ASP A 27 11.80 -2.41 17.20
CA ASP A 27 13.21 -2.70 16.93
C ASP A 27 14.12 -1.52 17.32
N ASP A 28 14.85 -1.68 18.43
CA ASP A 28 15.74 -0.65 18.98
C ASP A 28 17.00 -0.40 18.11
N THR A 29 17.26 -1.23 17.11
CA THR A 29 18.38 -1.02 16.16
C THR A 29 18.05 0.03 15.09
N LEU A 30 16.78 0.39 14.94
CA LEU A 30 16.34 1.42 14.02
C LEU A 30 16.37 2.81 14.65
N PRO A 31 16.73 3.85 13.87
CA PRO A 31 16.59 5.24 14.30
C PRO A 31 15.16 5.55 14.71
N ILE A 32 14.98 6.43 15.71
CA ILE A 32 13.69 6.66 16.35
C ILE A 32 12.60 7.13 15.37
N TYR A 33 12.92 7.98 14.39
CA TYR A 33 11.95 8.45 13.41
C TYR A 33 11.52 7.37 12.42
N GLU A 34 12.37 6.35 12.16
CA GLU A 34 11.94 5.20 11.38
C GLU A 34 10.92 4.35 12.16
N ARG A 35 11.16 4.14 13.44
CA ARG A 35 10.21 3.44 14.32
C ARG A 35 8.86 4.16 14.36
N ILE A 36 8.85 5.49 14.43
CA ILE A 36 7.65 6.32 14.37
C ILE A 36 6.94 6.19 13.00
N LYS A 37 7.70 6.13 11.90
CA LYS A 37 7.13 5.89 10.56
C LYS A 37 6.40 4.54 10.50
N PHE A 38 6.97 3.47 11.08
CA PHE A 38 6.32 2.17 11.12
C PHE A 38 5.03 2.17 11.97
N LEU A 39 4.98 2.91 13.07
CA LEU A 39 3.71 3.14 13.80
C LEU A 39 2.66 3.82 12.90
N SER A 40 3.08 4.82 12.16
CA SER A 40 2.20 5.54 11.23
C SER A 40 1.70 4.64 10.10
N ILE A 41 2.57 3.82 9.51
CA ILE A 41 2.23 2.86 8.45
C ILE A 41 1.23 1.83 8.98
N TYR A 42 1.47 1.24 10.16
CA TYR A 42 0.54 0.32 10.80
C TYR A 42 -0.86 0.92 10.95
N SER A 43 -0.92 2.16 11.45
CA SER A 43 -2.19 2.87 11.67
C SER A 43 -2.92 3.16 10.35
N SER A 44 -2.19 3.59 9.32
CA SER A 44 -2.73 3.86 7.98
C SER A 44 -3.26 2.58 7.31
N ASN A 45 -2.51 1.51 7.40
CA ASN A 45 -2.90 0.20 6.87
C ASN A 45 -4.19 -0.32 7.54
N LEU A 46 -4.27 -0.18 8.87
CA LEU A 46 -5.44 -0.61 9.61
C LEU A 46 -6.68 0.21 9.25
N GLU A 47 -6.52 1.51 9.00
CA GLU A 47 -7.63 2.35 8.54
C GLU A 47 -8.17 1.87 7.18
N GLU A 48 -7.29 1.66 6.20
CA GLU A 48 -7.68 1.12 4.89
C GLU A 48 -8.36 -0.26 5.01
N PHE A 49 -7.89 -1.10 5.93
CA PHE A 49 -8.48 -2.40 6.20
C PHE A 49 -9.95 -2.28 6.68
N TYR A 50 -10.24 -1.35 7.60
CA TYR A 50 -11.60 -1.11 8.06
C TYR A 50 -12.50 -0.57 6.95
N GLU A 51 -12.03 0.37 6.17
CA GLU A 51 -12.79 0.99 5.07
C GLU A 51 -13.13 0.03 3.94
N ILE A 52 -12.37 -1.05 3.81
CA ILE A 52 -12.52 -2.01 2.71
C ILE A 52 -13.06 -3.34 3.22
N ARG A 53 -12.34 -3.97 4.14
CA ARG A 53 -12.61 -5.37 4.51
C ARG A 53 -13.69 -5.49 5.56
N VAL A 54 -13.61 -4.68 6.62
CA VAL A 54 -14.66 -4.66 7.65
C VAL A 54 -15.97 -4.17 7.04
N ALA A 55 -15.93 -3.13 6.18
CA ALA A 55 -17.09 -2.64 5.46
C ALA A 55 -17.71 -3.72 4.55
N GLU A 56 -16.89 -4.54 3.86
CA GLU A 56 -17.38 -5.66 3.03
C GLU A 56 -18.13 -6.70 3.86
N HIS A 57 -17.57 -7.15 5.00
CA HIS A 57 -18.23 -8.10 5.90
C HIS A 57 -19.55 -7.54 6.47
N ARG A 58 -19.56 -6.27 6.90
CA ARG A 58 -20.79 -5.60 7.35
C ARG A 58 -21.82 -5.52 6.23
N GLY A 59 -21.38 -5.26 5.00
CA GLY A 59 -22.26 -5.25 3.83
C GLY A 59 -22.91 -6.61 3.56
N VAL A 60 -22.23 -7.73 3.85
CA VAL A 60 -22.80 -9.07 3.75
C VAL A 60 -23.90 -9.28 4.81
N ILE A 61 -23.64 -8.89 6.06
CA ILE A 61 -24.58 -9.05 7.18
C ILE A 61 -25.86 -8.20 6.95
N MET A 62 -25.70 -6.96 6.47
CA MET A 62 -26.82 -6.01 6.31
C MET A 62 -27.70 -6.27 5.09
N LYS A 63 -27.19 -6.93 4.04
CA LYS A 63 -27.92 -7.14 2.79
C LYS A 63 -28.72 -8.44 2.83
N LYS A 64 -30.05 -8.35 2.65
CA LYS A 64 -30.97 -9.50 2.59
C LYS A 64 -30.72 -10.48 1.42
N ASN A 65 -29.79 -10.20 0.54
CA ASN A 65 -29.50 -11.02 -0.66
C ASN A 65 -28.44 -12.11 -0.42
N TYR A 66 -27.85 -12.20 0.76
CA TYR A 66 -26.89 -13.24 1.13
C TYR A 66 -27.59 -14.36 1.94
N SER A 67 -27.02 -15.57 1.91
CA SER A 67 -27.51 -16.67 2.73
C SER A 67 -27.23 -16.44 4.22
N GLU A 68 -28.03 -17.00 5.10
CA GLU A 68 -27.81 -16.97 6.56
C GLU A 68 -26.43 -17.52 6.93
N GLU A 69 -25.96 -18.55 6.23
CA GLU A 69 -24.64 -19.14 6.41
C GLU A 69 -23.52 -18.13 6.10
N SER A 70 -23.65 -17.39 5.00
CA SER A 70 -22.68 -16.33 4.63
C SER A 70 -22.66 -15.17 5.64
N ALA A 71 -23.82 -14.83 6.20
CA ALA A 71 -23.91 -13.80 7.24
C ALA A 71 -23.25 -14.28 8.55
N ALA A 72 -23.52 -15.52 8.97
CA ALA A 72 -22.92 -16.11 10.17
C ALA A 72 -21.39 -16.23 10.06
N GLU A 73 -20.86 -16.63 8.87
CA GLU A 73 -19.42 -16.65 8.61
C GLU A 73 -18.80 -15.23 8.68
N ALA A 74 -19.50 -14.22 8.15
CA ALA A 74 -19.07 -12.84 8.22
C ALA A 74 -19.03 -12.32 9.67
N GLU A 75 -20.03 -12.64 10.49
CA GLU A 75 -20.09 -12.28 11.92
C GLU A 75 -18.95 -12.95 12.70
N GLU A 76 -18.71 -14.25 12.52
CA GLU A 76 -17.59 -14.96 13.13
C GLU A 76 -16.25 -14.32 12.77
N THR A 77 -16.08 -13.97 11.49
CA THR A 77 -14.87 -13.35 10.98
C THR A 77 -14.67 -11.96 11.57
N LEU A 78 -15.73 -11.14 11.67
CA LEU A 78 -15.67 -9.83 12.32
C LEU A 78 -15.32 -9.93 13.81
N ALA A 79 -15.88 -10.90 14.52
CA ALA A 79 -15.53 -11.13 15.92
C ALA A 79 -14.04 -11.51 16.08
N ALA A 80 -13.50 -12.34 15.19
CA ALA A 80 -12.09 -12.71 15.19
C ALA A 80 -11.18 -11.50 14.84
N ILE A 81 -11.55 -10.69 13.85
CA ILE A 81 -10.87 -9.44 13.49
C ILE A 81 -10.82 -8.50 14.70
N THR A 82 -11.96 -8.29 15.37
CA THR A 82 -12.05 -7.38 16.51
C THR A 82 -11.15 -7.82 17.68
N ARG A 83 -11.12 -9.13 17.99
CA ARG A 83 -10.22 -9.66 19.03
C ARG A 83 -8.75 -9.40 18.69
N GLU A 84 -8.36 -9.69 17.45
CA GLU A 84 -6.97 -9.54 17.02
C GLU A 84 -6.55 -8.06 16.94
N VAL A 85 -7.40 -7.20 16.41
CA VAL A 85 -7.14 -5.74 16.35
C VAL A 85 -6.99 -5.16 17.76
N ASN A 86 -7.87 -5.54 18.70
CA ASN A 86 -7.76 -5.05 20.09
C ASN A 86 -6.47 -5.52 20.77
N ARG A 87 -5.97 -6.73 20.47
CA ARG A 87 -4.67 -7.20 20.93
C ARG A 87 -3.55 -6.34 20.38
N GLN A 88 -3.53 -6.14 19.04
CA GLN A 88 -2.50 -5.35 18.37
C GLN A 88 -2.52 -3.88 18.80
N GLN A 89 -3.69 -3.30 19.07
CA GLN A 89 -3.81 -1.93 19.55
C GLN A 89 -3.20 -1.75 20.95
N ARG A 90 -3.35 -2.75 21.85
CA ARG A 90 -2.65 -2.71 23.14
C ARG A 90 -1.14 -2.68 22.96
N ASP A 91 -0.59 -3.52 22.09
CA ASP A 91 0.85 -3.53 21.79
C ASP A 91 1.29 -2.21 21.14
N TYR A 92 0.47 -1.64 20.25
CA TYR A 92 0.74 -0.33 19.62
C TYR A 92 0.91 0.78 20.67
N TYR A 93 -0.04 0.90 21.59
CA TYR A 93 0.03 1.93 22.63
C TYR A 93 1.17 1.67 23.62
N ARG A 94 1.45 0.42 23.96
CA ARG A 94 2.61 0.05 24.77
C ARG A 94 3.91 0.47 24.10
N ILE A 95 4.11 0.13 22.83
CA ILE A 95 5.31 0.53 22.07
C ILE A 95 5.44 2.06 22.04
N PHE A 96 4.36 2.76 21.75
CA PHE A 96 4.37 4.23 21.69
C PHE A 96 4.75 4.85 23.03
N SER A 97 4.09 4.45 24.13
CA SER A 97 4.28 5.05 25.45
C SER A 97 5.56 4.61 26.14
N GLU A 98 5.95 3.33 26.04
CA GLU A 98 7.06 2.77 26.81
C GLU A 98 8.38 2.73 26.04
N LYS A 99 8.33 2.81 24.71
CA LYS A 99 9.55 2.73 23.87
C LYS A 99 9.81 4.04 23.11
N ILE A 100 8.79 4.57 22.40
CA ILE A 100 8.99 5.72 21.50
C ILE A 100 9.12 7.03 22.28
N LEU A 101 8.18 7.34 23.18
CA LEU A 101 8.22 8.60 23.95
C LEU A 101 9.48 8.71 24.81
N PRO A 102 9.89 7.69 25.59
CA PRO A 102 11.13 7.77 26.35
C PRO A 102 12.38 7.94 25.48
N GLU A 103 12.41 7.32 24.29
CA GLU A 103 13.53 7.48 23.37
C GLU A 103 13.59 8.89 22.76
N LEU A 104 12.47 9.45 22.35
CA LEU A 104 12.40 10.86 21.93
C LEU A 104 12.94 11.78 23.02
N ASN A 105 12.52 11.59 24.28
CA ASN A 105 12.98 12.39 25.41
C ASN A 105 14.51 12.27 25.61
N ARG A 106 15.12 11.09 25.43
CA ARG A 106 16.58 10.90 25.46
C ARG A 106 17.29 11.70 24.36
N GLN A 107 16.61 11.91 23.23
CA GLN A 107 17.11 12.73 22.13
C GLN A 107 16.76 14.23 22.28
N ASN A 108 16.33 14.65 23.48
CA ASN A 108 15.87 16.00 23.79
C ASN A 108 14.67 16.48 22.95
N VAL A 109 13.86 15.57 22.42
CA VAL A 109 12.61 15.88 21.72
C VAL A 109 11.43 15.49 22.60
N TYR A 110 10.67 16.45 23.04
CA TYR A 110 9.55 16.27 23.97
C TYR A 110 8.23 16.48 23.24
N LEU A 111 7.44 15.41 23.11
CA LEU A 111 6.08 15.49 22.60
C LEU A 111 5.10 15.62 23.77
N TYR A 112 4.47 16.76 23.91
CA TYR A 112 3.44 16.98 24.94
C TYR A 112 2.31 15.95 24.84
N GLN A 113 1.97 15.33 25.98
CA GLN A 113 0.95 14.28 26.10
C GLN A 113 -0.07 14.68 27.17
N ASN A 114 -1.20 15.26 26.77
CA ASN A 114 -2.29 15.59 27.69
C ASN A 114 -1.91 16.55 28.84
N GLU A 115 -0.83 17.27 28.70
CA GLU A 115 -0.30 18.18 29.70
C GLU A 115 -0.66 19.63 29.34
N LYS A 116 -0.79 20.46 30.35
CA LYS A 116 -0.78 21.89 30.10
C LYS A 116 0.60 22.29 29.60
N PRO A 117 0.69 23.27 28.68
CA PRO A 117 2.00 23.76 28.29
C PRO A 117 2.72 24.30 29.52
N GLU A 118 4.03 24.08 29.56
CA GLU A 118 4.88 24.69 30.59
C GLU A 118 4.72 26.22 30.58
N PRO A 119 4.90 26.92 31.71
CA PRO A 119 4.68 28.36 31.78
C PRO A 119 5.42 29.16 30.71
N PHE A 120 6.62 28.72 30.32
CA PHE A 120 7.41 29.37 29.27
C PHE A 120 6.85 29.15 27.84
N HIS A 121 5.87 28.27 27.66
CA HIS A 121 5.16 28.07 26.39
C HIS A 121 3.74 28.63 26.37
N GLU A 122 3.16 28.99 27.50
CA GLU A 122 1.74 29.40 27.57
C GLU A 122 1.43 30.59 26.65
N GLU A 123 2.30 31.60 26.63
CA GLU A 123 2.13 32.77 25.77
C GLU A 123 2.18 32.41 24.30
N PHE A 124 3.16 31.58 23.89
CA PHE A 124 3.26 31.12 22.52
C PHE A 124 2.02 30.31 22.08
N VAL A 125 1.58 29.37 22.91
CA VAL A 125 0.40 28.53 22.63
C VAL A 125 -0.86 29.38 22.50
N HIS A 126 -1.03 30.40 23.35
CA HIS A 126 -2.16 31.30 23.29
C HIS A 126 -2.15 32.17 22.03
N ASN A 127 -1.02 32.78 21.70
CA ASN A 127 -0.88 33.63 20.51
C ASN A 127 -1.05 32.80 19.23
N PHE A 128 -0.38 31.63 19.12
CA PHE A 128 -0.52 30.75 18.00
C PHE A 128 -1.97 30.28 17.80
N PHE A 129 -2.67 29.97 18.90
CA PHE A 129 -4.09 29.64 18.83
C PHE A 129 -4.91 30.78 18.22
N ASN A 130 -4.74 32.00 18.69
CA ASN A 130 -5.55 33.13 18.23
C ASN A 130 -5.25 33.52 16.76
N GLU A 131 -4.01 33.50 16.36
CA GLU A 131 -3.57 33.95 15.04
C GLU A 131 -3.73 32.87 13.96
N GLU A 132 -3.34 31.63 14.26
CA GLU A 132 -3.19 30.57 13.26
C GLU A 132 -4.27 29.48 13.33
N VAL A 133 -4.92 29.29 14.48
CA VAL A 133 -5.88 28.17 14.66
C VAL A 133 -7.32 28.68 14.69
N PHE A 134 -7.61 29.68 15.55
CA PHE A 134 -8.96 30.17 15.80
C PHE A 134 -9.71 30.63 14.54
N PRO A 135 -9.08 31.30 13.54
CA PRO A 135 -9.77 31.69 12.31
C PRO A 135 -10.30 30.53 11.47
N PHE A 136 -9.79 29.33 11.68
CA PHE A 136 -10.19 28.12 10.93
C PHE A 136 -11.13 27.20 11.71
N LEU A 137 -11.49 27.53 12.94
CA LEU A 137 -12.43 26.77 13.74
C LEU A 137 -13.87 27.05 13.31
N SER A 138 -14.68 26.02 13.29
CA SER A 138 -16.11 26.12 12.96
C SER A 138 -16.88 25.21 13.93
N PRO A 139 -17.06 25.65 15.18
CA PRO A 139 -17.84 24.90 16.16
C PRO A 139 -19.34 24.91 15.80
N VAL A 140 -19.98 23.74 15.94
CA VAL A 140 -21.40 23.52 15.69
C VAL A 140 -22.04 23.00 16.97
N MET A 141 -23.06 23.69 17.49
CA MET A 141 -23.84 23.20 18.63
C MET A 141 -24.65 21.97 18.21
N ILE A 142 -24.54 20.89 18.99
CA ILE A 142 -25.30 19.66 18.77
C ILE A 142 -26.68 19.85 19.42
N GLN A 143 -27.72 19.86 18.59
CA GLN A 143 -29.12 19.79 19.07
C GLN A 143 -29.62 18.35 18.81
N ALA A 144 -30.58 17.88 19.56
CA ALA A 144 -31.22 16.60 19.33
C ALA A 144 -31.80 16.57 17.90
N GLY A 145 -31.21 15.77 17.02
CA GLY A 145 -31.55 15.66 15.59
C GLY A 145 -30.36 15.37 14.71
N ASP A 146 -30.57 15.16 13.44
CA ASP A 146 -29.62 14.57 12.50
C ASP A 146 -28.39 15.48 12.19
N ILE A 147 -27.26 15.20 12.83
CA ILE A 147 -25.96 15.87 12.58
C ILE A 147 -25.10 15.12 11.55
N ARG A 148 -25.58 14.00 11.03
CA ARG A 148 -24.83 13.13 10.11
C ARG A 148 -24.27 13.87 8.88
N THR A 149 -24.90 14.95 8.45
CA THR A 149 -24.49 15.75 7.30
C THR A 149 -23.23 16.59 7.51
N PHE A 150 -22.84 16.87 8.77
CA PHE A 150 -21.66 17.69 9.08
C PHE A 150 -20.36 16.88 9.18
N ILE A 151 -20.43 15.58 9.43
CA ILE A 151 -19.26 14.75 9.63
C ILE A 151 -18.79 14.18 8.29
N ARG A 152 -17.58 14.56 7.91
CA ARG A 152 -16.90 14.07 6.70
C ARG A 152 -16.00 12.89 7.03
N ASP A 153 -15.88 11.98 6.07
CA ASP A 153 -14.99 10.83 6.12
C ASP A 153 -13.53 11.23 6.40
N ARG A 154 -12.83 10.42 7.17
CA ARG A 154 -11.40 10.57 7.52
C ARG A 154 -11.03 11.90 8.18
N ARG A 155 -11.96 12.57 8.82
CA ARG A 155 -11.69 13.83 9.54
C ARG A 155 -11.78 13.61 11.03
N LEU A 156 -10.92 14.35 11.73
CA LEU A 156 -10.93 14.41 13.20
C LEU A 156 -11.86 15.50 13.68
N TYR A 157 -12.57 15.18 14.71
CA TYR A 157 -13.45 16.11 15.42
C TYR A 157 -13.18 16.04 16.91
N LEU A 158 -13.44 17.15 17.57
CA LEU A 158 -13.61 17.23 19.01
C LEU A 158 -15.11 17.33 19.31
N VAL A 159 -15.58 16.49 20.22
CA VAL A 159 -16.90 16.64 20.83
C VAL A 159 -16.69 17.24 22.22
N ILE A 160 -17.41 18.33 22.49
CA ILE A 160 -17.23 19.14 23.69
C ILE A 160 -18.54 19.12 24.47
N ARG A 161 -18.47 18.77 25.74
CA ARG A 161 -19.56 18.90 26.70
C ARG A 161 -19.30 20.11 27.60
N MET A 162 -20.30 20.90 27.76
CA MET A 162 -20.18 22.14 28.50
C MET A 162 -21.47 22.52 29.25
N ILE A 163 -21.33 23.33 30.28
CA ILE A 163 -22.43 23.82 31.13
C ILE A 163 -22.50 25.33 30.96
N LYS A 164 -23.70 25.89 30.66
CA LYS A 164 -23.87 27.32 30.55
C LYS A 164 -23.65 27.97 31.90
N ARG A 165 -22.81 29.02 31.98
CA ARG A 165 -22.59 29.79 33.22
C ARG A 165 -23.88 30.42 33.69
N SER A 166 -24.25 30.13 34.93
CA SER A 166 -25.46 30.65 35.58
C SER A 166 -25.16 31.00 37.02
N LYS A 167 -25.85 32.05 37.57
CA LYS A 167 -25.76 32.40 38.99
C LYS A 167 -26.27 31.26 39.89
N ARG A 168 -27.12 30.38 39.36
CA ARG A 168 -27.70 29.23 40.09
C ARG A 168 -26.72 28.07 40.33
N MET A 169 -25.55 28.09 39.77
CA MET A 169 -24.57 27.00 39.92
C MET A 169 -24.11 26.79 41.37
N ASN A 170 -24.21 27.82 42.19
CA ASN A 170 -23.87 27.77 43.62
C ASN A 170 -25.07 27.45 44.53
N GLU A 171 -26.27 27.18 43.96
CA GLU A 171 -27.46 26.83 44.72
C GLU A 171 -27.47 25.34 45.11
N PRO A 172 -27.87 25.00 46.36
CA PRO A 172 -28.00 23.59 46.72
C PRO A 172 -29.03 22.89 45.82
N GLY A 173 -28.66 21.74 45.26
CA GLY A 173 -29.53 20.96 44.36
C GLY A 173 -29.49 21.38 42.90
N PHE A 174 -28.56 22.22 42.49
CA PHE A 174 -28.36 22.53 41.07
C PHE A 174 -28.03 21.28 40.27
N VAL A 175 -28.83 21.01 39.24
CA VAL A 175 -28.56 19.96 38.25
C VAL A 175 -28.03 20.65 36.99
N PRO A 176 -26.82 20.34 36.55
CA PRO A 176 -26.24 20.94 35.34
C PRO A 176 -27.02 20.51 34.08
N GLU A 177 -27.39 21.48 33.27
CA GLU A 177 -27.88 21.24 31.91
C GLU A 177 -26.67 21.20 30.95
N TYR A 178 -26.44 20.05 30.36
CA TYR A 178 -25.33 19.86 29.43
C TYR A 178 -25.66 20.38 28.03
N HIS A 179 -24.76 21.13 27.48
CA HIS A 179 -24.74 21.54 26.09
C HIS A 179 -23.58 20.86 25.38
N TYR A 180 -23.77 20.53 24.12
CA TYR A 180 -22.79 19.78 23.34
C TYR A 180 -22.42 20.55 22.09
N ALA A 181 -21.15 20.49 21.71
CA ALA A 181 -20.65 21.05 20.47
C ALA A 181 -19.76 20.03 19.73
N LEU A 182 -19.78 20.13 18.41
CA LEU A 182 -18.88 19.41 17.51
C LEU A 182 -17.96 20.44 16.87
N MET A 183 -16.65 20.14 16.84
CA MET A 183 -15.66 21.00 16.21
C MET A 183 -14.68 20.18 15.41
N LYS A 184 -14.52 20.53 14.12
CA LYS A 184 -13.55 19.90 13.26
C LYS A 184 -12.15 20.42 13.55
N ILE A 185 -11.15 19.54 13.69
CA ILE A 185 -9.74 19.94 13.79
C ILE A 185 -9.24 20.37 12.41
N PRO A 186 -8.66 21.60 12.26
CA PRO A 186 -8.34 22.21 10.96
C PRO A 186 -7.00 21.78 10.38
N TYR A 187 -6.55 20.53 10.57
CA TYR A 187 -5.22 20.04 10.14
C TYR A 187 -4.96 20.05 8.63
N ALA A 188 -5.94 20.41 7.80
CA ALA A 188 -5.72 20.70 6.38
C ALA A 188 -5.18 22.12 6.12
N LYS A 189 -5.26 22.99 7.12
CA LYS A 189 -4.82 24.41 7.06
C LYS A 189 -3.65 24.68 8.00
N VAL A 190 -3.67 24.05 9.18
CA VAL A 190 -2.63 24.16 10.20
C VAL A 190 -2.00 22.79 10.42
N PRO A 191 -0.68 22.66 10.54
CA PRO A 191 -0.03 21.38 10.83
C PRO A 191 -0.60 20.68 12.06
N ARG A 192 -0.58 19.33 12.06
CA ARG A 192 -1.06 18.54 13.21
C ARG A 192 -0.14 18.67 14.43
N PHE A 193 1.15 18.82 14.17
CA PHE A 193 2.21 18.94 15.17
C PHE A 193 2.84 20.31 15.06
N ILE A 194 2.88 21.02 16.17
CA ILE A 194 3.42 22.37 16.26
C ILE A 194 4.71 22.30 17.05
N GLU A 195 5.79 22.78 16.44
CA GLU A 195 7.05 23.00 17.14
C GLU A 195 6.92 24.24 18.00
N LEU A 196 7.19 24.08 19.29
CA LEU A 196 7.20 25.17 20.25
C LEU A 196 8.62 25.76 20.36
N PRO A 197 8.78 26.99 20.89
CA PRO A 197 10.09 27.58 21.14
C PRO A 197 10.99 26.62 21.93
N GLN A 198 12.24 26.52 21.53
CA GLN A 198 13.24 25.72 22.24
C GLN A 198 13.51 26.31 23.64
N HIS A 199 13.62 25.47 24.66
CA HIS A 199 13.96 25.87 26.01
C HIS A 199 15.01 24.94 26.59
N ASP A 200 16.09 25.48 27.17
CA ASP A 200 17.21 24.75 27.79
C ASP A 200 17.80 23.62 26.89
N GLY A 201 17.93 23.89 25.59
CA GLY A 201 18.47 22.91 24.63
C GLY A 201 17.53 21.76 24.29
N LYS A 202 16.27 21.84 24.72
CA LYS A 202 15.23 20.84 24.47
C LYS A 202 14.26 21.34 23.42
N TYR A 203 13.82 20.44 22.54
CA TYR A 203 12.80 20.68 21.52
C TYR A 203 11.45 20.20 22.02
N TYR A 204 10.42 20.99 21.79
CA TYR A 204 9.07 20.69 22.23
C TYR A 204 8.10 20.68 21.07
N ILE A 205 7.24 19.70 21.05
CA ILE A 205 6.21 19.52 20.01
C ILE A 205 4.87 19.34 20.72
N MET A 206 3.82 19.97 20.20
CA MET A 206 2.47 19.84 20.73
C MET A 206 1.47 19.51 19.62
N PHE A 207 0.51 18.65 19.92
CA PHE A 207 -0.62 18.42 19.03
C PHE A 207 -1.51 19.66 18.95
N ILE A 208 -1.94 20.01 17.74
CA ILE A 208 -2.95 21.06 17.54
C ILE A 208 -4.23 20.78 18.36
N ASP A 209 -4.56 19.51 18.55
CA ASP A 209 -5.66 19.04 19.40
C ASP A 209 -5.58 19.63 20.80
N ASP A 210 -4.41 19.63 21.42
CA ASP A 210 -4.21 20.13 22.78
C ASP A 210 -4.07 21.65 22.83
N ILE A 211 -3.54 22.27 21.78
CA ILE A 211 -3.59 23.74 21.63
C ILE A 211 -5.04 24.22 21.61
N ILE A 212 -5.92 23.51 20.90
CA ILE A 212 -7.35 23.82 20.88
C ILE A 212 -7.97 23.57 22.25
N ARG A 213 -7.70 22.42 22.89
CA ARG A 213 -8.25 22.08 24.21
C ARG A 213 -7.86 23.11 25.28
N ALA A 214 -6.61 23.59 25.26
CA ALA A 214 -6.12 24.60 26.19
C ALA A 214 -6.84 25.94 26.04
N ASN A 215 -7.42 26.23 24.87
CA ASN A 215 -8.06 27.48 24.54
C ASN A 215 -9.59 27.38 24.33
N LEU A 216 -10.23 26.26 24.71
CA LEU A 216 -11.69 26.07 24.52
C LEU A 216 -12.54 27.14 25.21
N GLN A 217 -12.07 27.71 26.32
CA GLN A 217 -12.79 28.80 27.02
C GLN A 217 -12.91 30.05 26.14
N ASN A 218 -11.95 30.29 25.24
CA ASN A 218 -12.01 31.41 24.29
C ASN A 218 -12.99 31.14 23.14
N VAL A 219 -13.13 29.82 22.76
CA VAL A 219 -14.09 29.41 21.72
C VAL A 219 -15.53 29.47 22.21
N PHE A 220 -15.76 29.16 23.49
CA PHE A 220 -17.10 29.10 24.11
C PHE A 220 -17.23 30.04 25.31
N PRO A 221 -17.21 31.36 25.07
CA PRO A 221 -17.40 32.31 26.14
C PRO A 221 -18.79 32.15 26.78
N GLY A 222 -18.86 32.17 28.09
CA GLY A 222 -20.14 31.99 28.84
C GLY A 222 -20.47 30.54 29.16
N TYR A 223 -19.63 29.56 28.77
CA TYR A 223 -19.74 28.17 29.18
C TYR A 223 -18.57 27.74 30.07
N ILE A 224 -18.78 26.71 30.85
CA ILE A 224 -17.73 25.95 31.53
C ILE A 224 -17.54 24.65 30.77
N ILE A 225 -16.33 24.35 30.37
CA ILE A 225 -16.00 23.10 29.68
C ILE A 225 -15.96 21.96 30.70
N ASP A 226 -16.83 20.96 30.51
CA ASP A 226 -16.89 19.77 31.33
C ASP A 226 -16.00 18.65 30.76
N GLY A 227 -15.96 18.50 29.45
CA GLY A 227 -15.11 17.54 28.79
C GLY A 227 -14.94 17.80 27.30
N CYS A 228 -13.80 17.32 26.74
CA CYS A 228 -13.49 17.46 25.34
C CYS A 228 -12.77 16.20 24.84
N TYR A 229 -13.40 15.46 23.96
CA TYR A 229 -12.97 14.15 23.49
C TYR A 229 -12.85 14.12 21.98
N SER A 230 -11.86 13.38 21.47
CA SER A 230 -11.68 13.22 20.04
C SER A 230 -12.53 12.08 19.49
N ILE A 231 -13.09 12.31 18.30
CA ILE A 231 -13.79 11.27 17.53
C ILE A 231 -13.30 11.26 16.08
N LYS A 232 -13.39 10.09 15.44
CA LYS A 232 -13.10 9.94 14.02
C LYS A 232 -14.08 8.95 13.39
N ILE A 233 -14.56 9.29 12.19
CA ILE A 233 -15.42 8.42 11.41
C ILE A 233 -14.66 7.97 10.17
N SER A 234 -14.78 6.67 9.85
CA SER A 234 -14.39 6.09 8.56
C SER A 234 -15.61 5.50 7.87
N ARG A 235 -15.70 5.71 6.55
CA ARG A 235 -16.82 5.25 5.73
C ARG A 235 -16.37 4.21 4.72
N ASP A 236 -17.30 3.45 4.17
CA ASP A 236 -17.03 2.48 3.11
C ASP A 236 -16.37 3.16 1.91
N ALA A 237 -15.20 2.63 1.51
CA ALA A 237 -14.39 3.17 0.41
C ALA A 237 -14.71 2.53 -0.95
N ASP A 238 -15.50 1.46 -1.01
CA ASP A 238 -15.76 0.77 -2.27
C ASP A 238 -16.72 1.52 -3.19
N ILE A 239 -16.31 1.61 -4.46
CA ILE A 239 -17.14 2.10 -5.54
C ILE A 239 -17.71 0.87 -6.25
N TYR A 240 -18.94 0.50 -5.90
CA TYR A 240 -19.68 -0.54 -6.61
C TYR A 240 -20.16 0.04 -7.94
N LEU A 241 -19.55 -0.41 -9.05
CA LEU A 241 -19.99 -0.10 -10.39
C LEU A 241 -20.79 -1.32 -10.88
N ASP A 242 -22.10 -1.16 -11.04
CA ASP A 242 -22.89 -2.10 -11.80
C ASP A 242 -22.39 -2.13 -13.25
N ASP A 243 -22.64 -3.22 -13.99
CA ASP A 243 -22.18 -3.44 -15.37
C ASP A 243 -22.77 -2.36 -16.30
N GLU A 244 -22.09 -1.22 -16.42
CA GLU A 244 -22.52 -0.09 -17.24
C GLU A 244 -21.65 0.08 -18.48
N SER A 245 -22.25 0.61 -19.55
CA SER A 245 -21.62 0.84 -20.85
C SER A 245 -20.39 1.77 -20.77
N ARG A 246 -19.40 1.53 -21.64
CA ARG A 246 -18.14 2.31 -21.75
C ARG A 246 -18.34 3.83 -21.84
N ALA A 247 -19.47 4.29 -22.42
CA ALA A 247 -19.71 5.71 -22.70
C ALA A 247 -19.83 6.62 -21.45
N ASN A 248 -20.18 6.06 -20.26
CA ASN A 248 -20.47 6.84 -19.06
C ASN A 248 -19.55 6.56 -17.86
N ILE A 249 -18.48 5.78 -18.05
CA ILE A 249 -17.61 5.34 -16.95
C ILE A 249 -17.00 6.51 -16.16
N VAL A 250 -16.46 7.54 -16.82
CA VAL A 250 -15.81 8.69 -16.17
C VAL A 250 -16.80 9.47 -15.31
N GLU A 251 -17.99 9.76 -15.87
CA GLU A 251 -19.04 10.51 -15.15
C GLU A 251 -19.60 9.71 -13.97
N ASN A 252 -19.79 8.41 -14.14
CA ASN A 252 -20.25 7.51 -13.08
C ASN A 252 -19.23 7.39 -11.94
N ILE A 253 -17.94 7.30 -12.26
CA ILE A 253 -16.87 7.33 -11.24
C ILE A 253 -16.89 8.67 -10.51
N ARG A 254 -16.99 9.82 -11.19
CA ARG A 254 -17.11 11.15 -10.56
C ARG A 254 -18.30 11.24 -9.61
N LYS A 255 -19.49 10.78 -10.04
CA LYS A 255 -20.70 10.77 -9.21
C LYS A 255 -20.52 9.88 -7.98
N LYS A 256 -19.91 8.70 -8.14
CA LYS A 256 -19.70 7.74 -7.04
C LYS A 256 -18.58 8.17 -6.08
N VAL A 257 -17.50 8.79 -6.55
CA VAL A 257 -16.47 9.41 -5.69
C VAL A 257 -17.09 10.51 -4.81
N LYS A 258 -18.00 11.32 -5.37
CA LYS A 258 -18.75 12.30 -4.55
C LYS A 258 -19.67 11.62 -3.52
N LYS A 259 -20.36 10.52 -3.90
CA LYS A 259 -21.24 9.75 -2.99
C LYS A 259 -20.48 9.00 -1.90
N ARG A 260 -19.21 8.59 -2.13
CA ARG A 260 -18.35 7.97 -1.10
C ARG A 260 -18.23 8.84 0.15
N LYS A 261 -18.24 10.17 -0.01
CA LYS A 261 -18.20 11.12 1.12
C LYS A 261 -19.42 11.03 2.06
N ILE A 262 -20.47 10.30 1.66
CA ILE A 262 -21.74 10.13 2.39
C ILE A 262 -22.07 8.62 2.57
N GLY A 263 -21.13 7.72 2.28
CA GLY A 263 -21.29 6.26 2.34
C GLY A 263 -21.64 5.73 3.76
N ALA A 264 -21.99 4.44 3.83
CA ALA A 264 -22.27 3.78 5.10
C ALA A 264 -21.09 3.87 6.09
N LEU A 265 -21.38 3.98 7.37
CA LEU A 265 -20.39 3.99 8.42
C LEU A 265 -19.69 2.64 8.49
N SER A 266 -18.36 2.64 8.49
CA SER A 266 -17.54 1.44 8.68
C SER A 266 -16.83 1.40 10.03
N ARG A 267 -16.60 2.57 10.65
CA ARG A 267 -15.89 2.69 11.93
C ARG A 267 -16.20 4.02 12.60
N PHE A 268 -16.50 3.98 13.88
CA PHE A 268 -16.57 5.14 14.76
C PHE A 268 -15.53 5.01 15.88
N MET A 269 -14.41 5.69 15.76
CA MET A 269 -13.40 5.76 16.81
C MET A 269 -13.73 6.86 17.80
N TYR A 270 -13.61 6.57 19.07
CA TYR A 270 -13.83 7.54 20.15
C TYR A 270 -12.75 7.42 21.22
N ASP A 271 -12.48 8.53 21.91
CA ASP A 271 -11.58 8.57 23.06
C ASP A 271 -12.14 7.70 24.18
N GLN A 272 -11.40 6.65 24.60
CA GLN A 272 -11.83 5.74 25.66
C GLN A 272 -12.05 6.42 27.02
N ALA A 273 -11.50 7.62 27.23
CA ALA A 273 -11.72 8.42 28.43
C ALA A 273 -13.08 9.14 28.44
N MET A 274 -13.84 9.08 27.33
CA MET A 274 -15.17 9.70 27.25
C MET A 274 -16.13 8.99 28.21
N PRO A 275 -16.84 9.73 29.11
CA PRO A 275 -17.83 9.15 30.00
C PRO A 275 -18.96 8.43 29.25
N GLY A 276 -19.48 7.35 29.83
CA GLY A 276 -20.50 6.52 29.18
C GLY A 276 -21.79 7.24 28.82
N ASP A 277 -22.25 8.18 29.68
CA ASP A 277 -23.40 9.04 29.43
C ASP A 277 -23.17 9.98 28.26
N PHE A 278 -21.96 10.52 28.13
CA PHE A 278 -21.57 11.37 27.00
C PHE A 278 -21.47 10.54 25.71
N LEU A 279 -20.85 9.35 25.76
CA LEU A 279 -20.80 8.44 24.63
C LEU A 279 -22.20 8.06 24.13
N ALA A 280 -23.11 7.74 25.07
CA ALA A 280 -24.50 7.41 24.73
C ALA A 280 -25.18 8.57 23.98
N PHE A 281 -25.02 9.81 24.45
CA PHE A 281 -25.53 11.00 23.75
C PHE A 281 -24.95 11.13 22.34
N VAL A 282 -23.63 10.93 22.20
CA VAL A 282 -22.95 10.99 20.89
C VAL A 282 -23.47 9.89 19.96
N CYS A 283 -23.63 8.68 20.44
CA CYS A 283 -24.17 7.56 19.66
C CYS A 283 -25.59 7.87 19.17
N ASP A 284 -26.47 8.38 20.02
CA ASP A 284 -27.83 8.78 19.66
C ASP A 284 -27.85 9.89 18.63
N ALA A 285 -27.09 10.98 18.87
CA ALA A 285 -26.99 12.13 17.98
C ALA A 285 -26.49 11.78 16.57
N PHE A 286 -25.61 10.79 16.45
CA PHE A 286 -25.01 10.37 15.17
C PHE A 286 -25.62 9.08 14.60
N GLY A 287 -26.53 8.43 15.31
CA GLY A 287 -27.13 7.14 14.93
C GLY A 287 -26.10 6.01 14.85
N ILE A 288 -25.16 5.98 15.82
CA ILE A 288 -24.10 4.99 15.94
C ILE A 288 -24.62 3.81 16.78
N THR A 289 -24.37 2.60 16.29
CA THR A 289 -24.64 1.38 17.03
C THR A 289 -23.42 0.90 17.80
N SER A 290 -23.60 0.00 18.77
CA SER A 290 -22.48 -0.59 19.51
C SER A 290 -21.47 -1.34 18.62
N GLU A 291 -21.94 -1.86 17.49
CA GLU A 291 -21.10 -2.58 16.51
C GLU A 291 -20.16 -1.65 15.74
N ASP A 292 -20.49 -0.36 15.64
CA ASP A 292 -19.68 0.64 14.94
C ASP A 292 -18.55 1.17 15.81
N LEU A 293 -18.64 0.97 17.12
CA LEU A 293 -17.73 1.55 18.10
C LEU A 293 -16.37 0.84 18.09
N VAL A 294 -15.33 1.65 17.99
CA VAL A 294 -13.94 1.20 18.13
C VAL A 294 -13.22 2.08 19.13
N LEU A 295 -12.61 1.45 20.11
CA LEU A 295 -11.81 2.14 21.11
C LEU A 295 -10.63 2.86 20.44
N GLY A 296 -10.53 4.14 20.71
CA GLY A 296 -9.40 4.98 20.35
C GLY A 296 -8.70 5.54 21.58
N GLY A 297 -7.69 6.33 21.36
CA GLY A 297 -7.03 7.12 22.40
C GLY A 297 -7.43 8.58 22.34
N ARG A 298 -6.79 9.38 23.19
CA ARG A 298 -6.94 10.85 23.18
C ARG A 298 -6.58 11.46 21.83
N TYR A 299 -5.59 10.88 21.14
CA TYR A 299 -5.16 11.29 19.81
C TYR A 299 -5.53 10.20 18.80
N ASN A 300 -6.63 10.39 18.11
CA ASN A 300 -6.99 9.53 16.99
C ASN A 300 -6.22 9.94 15.73
N ASN A 301 -6.21 9.06 14.71
CA ASN A 301 -5.51 9.28 13.44
C ASN A 301 -3.98 9.32 13.56
N LEU A 302 -3.40 8.37 14.25
CA LEU A 302 -1.95 8.29 14.49
C LEU A 302 -1.11 8.02 13.22
N GLN A 303 -1.74 7.80 12.06
CA GLN A 303 -1.05 7.88 10.76
C GLN A 303 -0.39 9.26 10.54
N ASP A 304 -0.86 10.31 11.20
CA ASP A 304 -0.27 11.65 11.13
C ASP A 304 1.15 11.71 11.71
N LEU A 305 1.57 10.74 12.56
CA LEU A 305 2.94 10.60 13.05
C LEU A 305 3.98 10.57 11.93
N MET A 306 3.59 10.19 10.70
CA MET A 306 4.44 10.33 9.50
C MET A 306 4.95 11.75 9.27
N LYS A 307 4.26 12.75 9.80
CA LYS A 307 4.59 14.17 9.66
C LYS A 307 5.11 14.79 10.96
N LEU A 308 5.49 13.97 11.94
CA LEU A 308 6.09 14.45 13.18
C LEU A 308 7.39 15.19 12.85
N PRO A 309 7.53 16.47 13.25
CA PRO A 309 8.75 17.23 13.00
C PRO A 309 9.98 16.57 13.66
N ASN A 310 11.12 16.71 13.01
CA ASN A 310 12.41 16.27 13.56
C ASN A 310 13.34 17.48 13.77
N PRO A 311 13.16 18.26 14.84
CA PRO A 311 13.99 19.43 15.11
C PRO A 311 15.41 19.09 15.53
N ALA A 312 15.65 17.87 16.02
CA ALA A 312 16.99 17.42 16.44
C ALA A 312 17.89 17.05 15.26
N GLY A 313 17.33 16.77 14.07
CA GLY A 313 18.10 16.60 12.85
C GLY A 313 18.17 15.19 12.30
N LYS A 314 18.74 15.08 11.10
CA LYS A 314 18.71 13.86 10.26
C LYS A 314 19.40 12.63 10.83
N HIS A 315 20.22 12.76 11.88
CA HIS A 315 20.86 11.62 12.53
C HIS A 315 19.86 10.69 13.23
N LEU A 316 18.64 11.16 13.50
CA LEU A 316 17.52 10.39 14.05
C LEU A 316 16.68 9.68 12.99
N GLU A 317 17.03 9.83 11.71
CA GLU A 317 16.34 9.20 10.57
C GLU A 317 17.29 8.22 9.87
N GLN A 318 16.73 7.15 9.34
CA GLN A 318 17.49 6.27 8.46
C GLN A 318 17.71 6.97 7.12
N GLN A 319 18.97 6.96 6.67
CA GLN A 319 19.33 7.45 5.36
C GLN A 319 19.38 6.23 4.40
N PRO A 320 18.41 6.06 3.50
CA PRO A 320 18.49 4.99 2.51
C PRO A 320 19.69 5.24 1.59
N PRO A 321 20.35 4.18 1.11
CA PRO A 321 21.42 4.33 0.15
C PRO A 321 20.92 5.02 -1.12
N ALA A 322 21.76 5.89 -1.71
CA ALA A 322 21.40 6.59 -2.93
C ALA A 322 21.25 5.61 -4.11
N PRO A 323 20.27 5.83 -4.99
CA PRO A 323 20.11 4.99 -6.18
C PRO A 323 21.39 5.02 -7.05
N MET A 324 21.88 3.85 -7.42
CA MET A 324 23.08 3.68 -8.21
C MET A 324 22.85 4.01 -9.69
N ARG A 325 23.91 4.42 -10.34
CA ARG A 325 23.99 4.47 -11.79
C ARG A 325 24.30 3.07 -12.34
N VAL A 326 23.87 2.81 -13.57
CA VAL A 326 24.21 1.58 -14.31
C VAL A 326 25.28 1.92 -15.35
N PRO A 327 26.58 1.60 -15.11
CA PRO A 327 27.70 2.04 -15.93
C PRO A 327 27.51 1.71 -17.41
N PHE A 328 27.06 0.52 -17.73
CA PHE A 328 26.81 0.07 -19.11
C PHE A 328 25.81 0.99 -19.85
N LEU A 329 24.74 1.45 -19.19
CA LEU A 329 23.78 2.37 -19.79
C LEU A 329 24.37 3.77 -19.99
N ASP A 330 25.19 4.23 -19.06
CA ASP A 330 25.83 5.54 -19.13
C ASP A 330 26.93 5.57 -20.20
N GLU A 331 27.77 4.52 -20.31
CA GLU A 331 28.80 4.38 -21.35
C GLU A 331 28.19 4.31 -22.76
N MET A 332 27.07 3.62 -22.92
CA MET A 332 26.37 3.55 -24.20
C MET A 332 25.76 4.90 -24.63
N GLY A 333 25.54 5.83 -23.68
CA GLY A 333 24.95 7.15 -23.91
C GLY A 333 23.53 7.13 -24.47
N SER A 334 22.96 5.95 -24.72
CA SER A 334 21.61 5.73 -25.24
C SER A 334 21.07 4.39 -24.73
N VAL A 335 19.88 4.45 -24.15
CA VAL A 335 19.20 3.24 -23.65
C VAL A 335 18.86 2.31 -24.84
N PHE A 336 18.43 2.87 -25.97
CA PHE A 336 18.14 2.08 -27.17
C PHE A 336 19.37 1.35 -27.72
N LYS A 337 20.54 1.99 -27.70
CA LYS A 337 21.79 1.33 -28.11
C LYS A 337 22.15 0.19 -27.16
N ALA A 338 21.99 0.38 -25.88
CA ALA A 338 22.25 -0.65 -24.88
C ALA A 338 21.32 -1.86 -25.04
N VAL A 339 20.00 -1.62 -25.11
CA VAL A 339 18.97 -2.68 -25.25
C VAL A 339 19.10 -3.45 -26.58
N LYS A 340 19.65 -2.84 -27.62
CA LYS A 340 19.98 -3.55 -28.87
C LYS A 340 21.11 -4.58 -28.70
N LYS A 341 22.02 -4.35 -27.75
CA LYS A 341 23.15 -5.27 -27.50
C LYS A 341 22.75 -6.45 -26.62
N ARG A 342 21.97 -6.18 -25.57
CA ARG A 342 21.48 -7.18 -24.61
C ARG A 342 20.26 -6.68 -23.87
N ASP A 343 19.52 -7.58 -23.28
CA ASP A 343 18.46 -7.25 -22.32
C ASP A 343 19.06 -6.55 -21.09
N ILE A 344 18.32 -5.61 -20.51
CA ILE A 344 18.74 -4.83 -19.34
C ILE A 344 17.72 -5.08 -18.22
N LEU A 345 18.20 -5.50 -17.07
CA LEU A 345 17.42 -5.60 -15.86
C LEU A 345 17.72 -4.40 -14.97
N LEU A 346 16.70 -3.77 -14.43
CA LEU A 346 16.81 -2.65 -13.48
C LEU A 346 16.15 -3.05 -12.16
N HIS A 347 16.78 -2.67 -11.05
CA HIS A 347 16.34 -2.98 -9.69
C HIS A 347 16.02 -1.70 -8.91
N PHE A 348 14.75 -1.39 -8.71
CA PHE A 348 14.33 -0.27 -7.88
C PHE A 348 14.17 -0.70 -6.41
N PRO A 349 14.45 0.20 -5.45
CA PRO A 349 14.99 1.55 -5.55
C PRO A 349 16.53 1.60 -5.59
N TYR A 350 17.20 0.46 -5.74
CA TYR A 350 18.66 0.35 -5.70
C TYR A 350 19.35 1.04 -6.86
N GLU A 351 18.71 1.03 -8.04
CA GLU A 351 19.16 1.69 -9.26
C GLU A 351 18.21 2.82 -9.66
N SER A 352 18.74 3.80 -10.41
CA SER A 352 17.99 5.00 -10.76
C SER A 352 16.80 4.73 -11.68
N PHE A 353 15.62 5.19 -11.29
CA PHE A 353 14.41 5.19 -12.13
C PHE A 353 14.54 6.10 -13.37
N ASP A 354 15.54 7.00 -13.40
CA ASP A 354 15.79 7.91 -14.51
C ASP A 354 16.04 7.17 -15.84
N TYR A 355 16.51 5.93 -15.82
CA TYR A 355 16.70 5.14 -17.04
C TYR A 355 15.39 4.83 -17.77
N LEU A 356 14.28 4.67 -17.04
CA LEU A 356 12.96 4.59 -17.68
C LEU A 356 12.59 5.92 -18.33
N ILE A 357 12.82 7.04 -17.63
CA ILE A 357 12.53 8.37 -18.18
C ILE A 357 13.37 8.61 -19.42
N ARG A 358 14.66 8.27 -19.40
CA ARG A 358 15.55 8.36 -20.57
C ARG A 358 15.07 7.48 -21.73
N PHE A 359 14.63 6.24 -21.45
CA PHE A 359 14.08 5.33 -22.45
C PHE A 359 12.86 5.93 -23.18
N LEU A 360 11.93 6.51 -22.43
CA LEU A 360 10.75 7.17 -22.99
C LEU A 360 11.13 8.49 -23.70
N MET A 361 12.12 9.22 -23.17
CA MET A 361 12.60 10.47 -23.79
C MET A 361 13.28 10.19 -25.14
N GLU A 362 14.12 9.16 -25.22
CA GLU A 362 14.70 8.71 -26.50
C GLU A 362 13.57 8.36 -27.50
N ALA A 363 12.51 7.70 -27.05
CA ALA A 363 11.35 7.40 -27.89
C ALA A 363 10.63 8.67 -28.37
N ALA A 364 10.55 9.70 -27.53
CA ALA A 364 9.89 10.96 -27.89
C ALA A 364 10.63 11.71 -29.00
N PHE A 365 11.96 11.60 -29.05
CA PHE A 365 12.80 12.36 -30.01
C PHE A 365 13.35 11.55 -31.19
N ASP A 366 13.45 10.21 -31.10
CA ASP A 366 13.96 9.38 -32.21
C ASP A 366 12.99 9.47 -33.41
N PRO A 367 13.43 10.02 -34.57
CA PRO A 367 12.60 10.13 -35.79
C PRO A 367 12.14 8.76 -36.32
N LYS A 368 12.82 7.68 -35.94
CA LYS A 368 12.48 6.31 -36.32
C LYS A 368 11.35 5.71 -35.49
N VAL A 369 10.98 6.32 -34.36
CA VAL A 369 9.84 5.89 -33.56
C VAL A 369 8.55 6.39 -34.20
N ASP A 370 7.57 5.50 -34.39
CA ASP A 370 6.23 5.79 -34.90
C ASP A 370 5.20 5.83 -33.77
N GLU A 371 5.19 4.82 -32.90
CA GLU A 371 4.16 4.66 -31.91
C GLU A 371 4.73 4.25 -30.53
N ILE A 372 4.14 4.79 -29.47
CA ILE A 372 4.37 4.42 -28.06
C ILE A 372 3.06 3.96 -27.46
N LYS A 373 3.03 2.75 -26.87
CA LYS A 373 1.89 2.24 -26.10
C LYS A 373 2.33 1.93 -24.68
N ILE A 374 1.55 2.34 -23.69
CA ILE A 374 1.87 2.14 -22.27
C ILE A 374 0.60 1.92 -21.43
N THR A 375 0.72 1.12 -20.39
CA THR A 375 -0.34 0.97 -19.36
C THR A 375 -0.06 1.86 -18.16
N GLN A 376 -1.07 2.52 -17.63
CA GLN A 376 -0.97 3.36 -16.44
C GLN A 376 -2.00 2.91 -15.40
N TYR A 377 -1.52 2.57 -14.19
CA TYR A 377 -2.36 2.14 -13.08
C TYR A 377 -2.42 3.19 -11.96
N ARG A 378 -1.27 3.66 -11.50
CA ARG A 378 -1.10 4.74 -10.52
C ARG A 378 -0.09 5.74 -11.05
N VAL A 379 -0.52 6.97 -11.22
CA VAL A 379 0.32 8.04 -11.76
C VAL A 379 0.78 8.93 -10.60
N ALA A 380 2.06 9.33 -10.62
CA ALA A 380 2.55 10.32 -9.67
C ALA A 380 1.96 11.70 -10.01
N GLU A 381 1.69 12.50 -8.99
CA GLU A 381 1.38 13.91 -9.17
C GLU A 381 2.60 14.60 -9.83
N ASN A 382 2.39 15.37 -10.91
CA ASN A 382 3.43 15.98 -11.74
C ASN A 382 4.44 14.98 -12.33
N SER A 383 3.96 13.82 -12.79
CA SER A 383 4.77 12.71 -13.28
C SER A 383 5.65 13.07 -14.46
N ALA A 384 6.95 12.74 -14.35
CA ALA A 384 7.93 12.86 -15.44
C ALA A 384 7.60 11.89 -16.59
N VAL A 385 7.05 10.70 -16.30
CA VAL A 385 6.56 9.75 -17.31
C VAL A 385 5.49 10.41 -18.16
N ILE A 386 4.48 11.03 -17.55
CA ILE A 386 3.39 11.71 -18.28
C ILE A 386 3.91 12.89 -19.09
N ASN A 387 4.80 13.71 -18.51
CA ASN A 387 5.40 14.83 -19.23
C ASN A 387 6.13 14.36 -20.49
N THR A 388 6.86 13.23 -20.39
CA THR A 388 7.56 12.64 -21.53
C THR A 388 6.62 12.13 -22.61
N LEU A 389 5.50 11.49 -22.22
CA LEU A 389 4.48 11.02 -23.18
C LEU A 389 3.78 12.19 -23.89
N VAL A 390 3.49 13.28 -23.17
CA VAL A 390 2.97 14.54 -23.76
C VAL A 390 3.97 15.11 -24.76
N SER A 391 5.26 15.17 -24.40
CA SER A 391 6.33 15.61 -25.30
C SER A 391 6.41 14.73 -26.56
N ALA A 392 6.28 13.40 -26.42
CA ALA A 392 6.27 12.48 -27.55
C ALA A 392 5.11 12.77 -28.52
N ALA A 393 3.90 13.00 -28.01
CA ALA A 393 2.74 13.34 -28.82
C ALA A 393 2.92 14.67 -29.57
N GLN A 394 3.45 15.69 -28.87
CA GLN A 394 3.78 16.99 -29.46
C GLN A 394 4.88 16.89 -30.55
N ASN A 395 5.78 15.91 -30.44
CA ASN A 395 6.78 15.58 -31.46
C ASN A 395 6.24 14.70 -32.60
N GLY A 396 4.90 14.55 -32.70
CA GLY A 396 4.22 13.84 -33.77
C GLY A 396 4.23 12.31 -33.64
N LYS A 397 4.57 11.75 -32.47
CA LYS A 397 4.46 10.32 -32.23
C LYS A 397 3.01 9.92 -31.96
N LYS A 398 2.59 8.76 -32.43
CA LYS A 398 1.35 8.14 -32.00
C LYS A 398 1.52 7.63 -30.58
N VAL A 399 0.81 8.20 -29.62
CA VAL A 399 0.86 7.76 -28.23
C VAL A 399 -0.47 7.20 -27.81
N THR A 400 -0.47 5.95 -27.31
CA THR A 400 -1.67 5.29 -26.79
C THR A 400 -1.40 4.91 -25.33
N VAL A 401 -2.22 5.39 -24.42
CA VAL A 401 -2.12 5.12 -22.99
C VAL A 401 -3.39 4.40 -22.52
N PHE A 402 -3.23 3.23 -21.91
CA PHE A 402 -4.31 2.61 -21.18
C PHE A 402 -4.30 3.14 -19.75
N VAL A 403 -5.41 3.76 -19.31
CA VAL A 403 -5.55 4.32 -17.96
C VAL A 403 -6.55 3.51 -17.15
N GLU A 404 -6.10 2.95 -16.02
CA GLU A 404 -6.98 2.27 -15.06
C GLU A 404 -7.63 3.29 -14.12
N LEU A 405 -8.90 3.64 -14.41
CA LEU A 405 -9.63 4.63 -13.60
C LEU A 405 -10.06 4.12 -12.23
N LYS A 406 -10.13 2.79 -12.04
CA LYS A 406 -10.54 2.16 -10.78
C LYS A 406 -9.36 1.88 -9.83
N ALA A 407 -8.24 2.62 -10.00
CA ALA A 407 -7.14 2.57 -9.04
C ALA A 407 -7.60 3.26 -7.75
N ARG A 408 -7.87 2.45 -6.71
CA ARG A 408 -8.49 2.90 -5.46
C ARG A 408 -7.68 4.04 -4.81
N PHE A 409 -8.39 5.12 -4.44
CA PHE A 409 -7.87 6.39 -3.91
C PHE A 409 -7.09 7.28 -4.89
N ASP A 410 -6.81 6.81 -6.10
CA ASP A 410 -6.12 7.57 -7.16
C ASP A 410 -7.09 7.96 -8.30
N GLU A 411 -8.39 7.73 -8.14
CA GLU A 411 -9.37 7.92 -9.21
C GLU A 411 -9.40 9.36 -9.73
N GLU A 412 -9.41 10.38 -8.84
CA GLU A 412 -9.42 11.79 -9.22
C GLU A 412 -8.13 12.19 -9.94
N ASN A 413 -6.98 11.75 -9.43
CA ASN A 413 -5.68 12.02 -10.04
C ASN A 413 -5.54 11.35 -11.42
N ASN A 414 -5.97 10.10 -11.55
CA ASN A 414 -5.92 9.39 -12.83
C ASN A 414 -6.86 10.01 -13.87
N MET A 415 -8.04 10.48 -13.46
CA MET A 415 -8.97 11.19 -14.37
C MET A 415 -8.39 12.53 -14.85
N SER A 416 -7.88 13.38 -13.95
CA SER A 416 -7.31 14.67 -14.32
C SER A 416 -6.07 14.52 -15.20
N THR A 417 -5.25 13.50 -14.94
CA THR A 417 -4.08 13.19 -15.76
C THR A 417 -4.48 12.69 -17.15
N ALA A 418 -5.52 11.85 -17.24
CA ALA A 418 -6.05 11.39 -18.53
C ALA A 418 -6.57 12.55 -19.40
N GLU A 419 -7.32 13.48 -18.83
CA GLU A 419 -7.82 14.69 -19.51
C GLU A 419 -6.64 15.54 -20.05
N ARG A 420 -5.58 15.73 -19.27
CA ARG A 420 -4.38 16.45 -19.71
C ARG A 420 -3.68 15.75 -20.88
N MET A 421 -3.61 14.42 -20.88
CA MET A 421 -3.04 13.65 -21.98
C MET A 421 -3.90 13.73 -23.24
N GLU A 422 -5.22 13.65 -23.13
CA GLU A 422 -6.14 13.82 -24.28
C GLU A 422 -6.00 15.20 -24.92
N GLN A 423 -5.90 16.27 -24.12
CA GLN A 423 -5.65 17.64 -24.61
C GLN A 423 -4.33 17.77 -25.39
N ALA A 424 -3.34 16.92 -25.08
CA ALA A 424 -2.08 16.85 -25.80
C ALA A 424 -2.11 15.96 -27.06
N GLY A 425 -3.28 15.40 -27.42
CA GLY A 425 -3.45 14.53 -28.59
C GLY A 425 -3.10 13.07 -28.35
N ILE A 426 -2.94 12.64 -27.10
CA ILE A 426 -2.70 11.24 -26.73
C ILE A 426 -4.02 10.47 -26.78
N ARG A 427 -4.01 9.30 -27.40
CA ARG A 427 -5.15 8.38 -27.39
C ARG A 427 -5.26 7.68 -26.04
N ILE A 428 -6.32 7.95 -25.29
CA ILE A 428 -6.58 7.27 -24.03
C ILE A 428 -7.55 6.11 -24.25
N ILE A 429 -7.20 4.96 -23.66
CA ILE A 429 -8.08 3.80 -23.54
C ILE A 429 -8.43 3.69 -22.07
N TYR A 430 -9.69 3.89 -21.76
CA TYR A 430 -10.19 3.76 -20.39
C TYR A 430 -10.49 2.31 -20.03
N SER A 431 -10.60 2.06 -18.73
CA SER A 431 -10.92 0.75 -18.15
C SER A 431 -12.04 0.01 -18.89
N ILE A 432 -11.84 -1.27 -19.12
CA ILE A 432 -12.86 -2.16 -19.69
C ILE A 432 -13.85 -2.55 -18.57
N PRO A 433 -15.17 -2.49 -18.77
CA PRO A 433 -16.15 -2.96 -17.78
C PRO A 433 -15.86 -4.41 -17.34
N GLY A 434 -15.96 -4.68 -16.03
CA GLY A 434 -15.70 -6.01 -15.48
C GLY A 434 -14.23 -6.47 -15.49
N LEU A 435 -13.32 -5.70 -16.10
CA LEU A 435 -11.91 -6.04 -16.23
C LEU A 435 -11.02 -4.92 -15.68
N LYS A 436 -10.09 -5.28 -14.81
CA LYS A 436 -9.08 -4.36 -14.27
C LYS A 436 -7.72 -4.66 -14.87
N VAL A 437 -7.02 -3.64 -15.36
CA VAL A 437 -5.68 -3.81 -15.95
C VAL A 437 -4.63 -3.44 -14.92
N HIS A 438 -3.73 -4.38 -14.65
CA HIS A 438 -2.67 -4.20 -13.67
C HIS A 438 -1.28 -4.55 -14.22
N ALA A 439 -1.18 -4.98 -15.47
CA ALA A 439 0.10 -5.15 -16.17
C ALA A 439 0.85 -3.81 -16.25
N LYS A 440 2.19 -3.86 -16.15
CA LYS A 440 3.07 -2.70 -16.26
C LYS A 440 3.98 -2.92 -17.46
N VAL A 441 3.47 -2.52 -18.61
CA VAL A 441 4.13 -2.74 -19.90
C VAL A 441 4.13 -1.47 -20.75
N ALA A 442 5.24 -1.22 -21.43
CA ALA A 442 5.33 -0.21 -22.48
C ALA A 442 6.01 -0.83 -23.71
N VAL A 443 5.55 -0.45 -24.88
CA VAL A 443 6.16 -0.85 -26.15
C VAL A 443 6.39 0.38 -27.03
N ILE A 444 7.57 0.41 -27.66
CA ILE A 444 8.00 1.46 -28.58
C ILE A 444 8.16 0.81 -29.95
N LEU A 445 7.28 1.19 -30.87
CA LEU A 445 7.22 0.68 -32.22
C LEU A 445 7.93 1.65 -33.18
N ARG A 446 8.79 1.12 -34.01
CA ARG A 446 9.57 1.91 -34.98
C ARG A 446 8.93 1.83 -36.37
N LYS A 447 9.19 2.83 -37.20
CA LYS A 447 8.77 2.86 -38.60
C LYS A 447 9.41 1.70 -39.35
N ASP A 448 8.70 1.15 -40.34
CA ASP A 448 9.27 0.19 -41.25
C ASP A 448 10.36 0.87 -42.10
N THR A 449 11.51 0.23 -42.20
CA THR A 449 12.60 0.72 -43.03
C THR A 449 12.46 0.18 -44.44
N SER A 450 12.48 1.03 -45.43
CA SER A 450 12.42 0.70 -46.86
C SER A 450 13.61 -0.12 -47.37
N GLU A 451 14.58 -0.44 -46.54
CA GLU A 451 15.87 -1.06 -46.91
C GLU A 451 16.00 -2.53 -46.47
N GLY A 452 14.95 -3.26 -46.22
CA GLY A 452 15.02 -4.69 -45.85
C GLY A 452 15.67 -4.99 -44.48
N LEU A 453 16.06 -3.97 -43.73
CA LEU A 453 16.56 -4.13 -42.36
C LEU A 453 15.39 -4.46 -41.43
N LYS A 454 15.51 -5.55 -40.68
CA LYS A 454 14.51 -5.95 -39.70
C LYS A 454 14.22 -4.79 -38.73
N ARG A 455 12.95 -4.38 -38.65
CA ARG A 455 12.43 -3.44 -37.65
C ARG A 455 12.84 -3.94 -36.24
N ARG A 456 13.44 -3.08 -35.44
CA ARG A 456 13.75 -3.38 -34.03
C ARG A 456 12.93 -2.46 -33.14
N ASP A 457 11.90 -3.03 -32.55
CA ASP A 457 11.08 -2.42 -31.54
C ASP A 457 11.71 -2.62 -30.15
N PHE A 458 11.20 -1.91 -29.16
CA PHE A 458 11.65 -2.00 -27.77
C PHE A 458 10.48 -2.16 -26.82
N ALA A 459 10.71 -2.83 -25.70
CA ALA A 459 9.72 -2.95 -24.65
C ALA A 459 10.35 -2.73 -23.27
N TYR A 460 9.50 -2.28 -22.37
CA TYR A 460 9.73 -2.24 -20.94
C TYR A 460 8.62 -3.03 -20.25
N LEU A 461 8.98 -3.97 -19.39
CA LEU A 461 8.07 -4.78 -18.59
C LEU A 461 8.52 -4.70 -17.13
N SER A 462 7.59 -4.52 -16.20
CA SER A 462 7.96 -4.34 -14.79
C SER A 462 7.00 -5.02 -13.83
N THR A 463 7.51 -5.36 -12.65
CA THR A 463 6.69 -5.75 -11.51
C THR A 463 6.03 -4.53 -10.84
N GLY A 464 6.65 -3.35 -10.96
CA GLY A 464 6.25 -2.08 -10.34
C GLY A 464 5.58 -1.09 -11.28
N ASN A 465 4.88 -0.11 -10.72
CA ASN A 465 4.15 0.91 -11.48
C ASN A 465 5.10 1.92 -12.16
N PHE A 466 4.60 2.56 -13.22
CA PHE A 466 5.24 3.74 -13.83
C PHE A 466 5.07 4.99 -12.95
N ASN A 467 5.67 4.96 -11.77
CA ASN A 467 5.51 5.99 -10.75
C ASN A 467 6.83 6.24 -10.02
N GLU A 468 7.43 7.37 -10.30
CA GLU A 468 8.75 7.79 -9.80
C GLU A 468 8.80 8.00 -8.29
N LYS A 469 7.66 8.27 -7.64
CA LYS A 469 7.59 8.40 -6.18
C LYS A 469 7.66 7.03 -5.50
N THR A 470 6.86 6.07 -5.99
CA THR A 470 6.87 4.70 -5.44
C THR A 470 8.15 3.94 -5.76
N ALA A 471 8.78 4.22 -6.91
CA ALA A 471 10.06 3.61 -7.29
C ALA A 471 11.23 3.94 -6.35
N LYS A 472 11.08 4.95 -5.48
CA LYS A 472 12.08 5.30 -4.44
C LYS A 472 11.94 4.49 -3.15
N ILE A 473 10.80 3.82 -2.96
CA ILE A 473 10.44 3.14 -1.71
C ILE A 473 9.95 1.70 -1.89
N TYR A 474 9.62 1.28 -3.12
CA TYR A 474 9.19 -0.08 -3.43
C TYR A 474 10.31 -0.84 -4.12
N SER A 475 10.60 -2.05 -3.64
CA SER A 475 11.54 -2.93 -4.34
C SER A 475 10.82 -3.60 -5.52
N ASP A 476 11.21 -3.24 -6.73
CA ASP A 476 10.66 -3.74 -7.98
C ASP A 476 11.78 -4.05 -8.98
N MET A 477 11.45 -4.87 -9.98
CA MET A 477 12.35 -5.22 -11.07
C MET A 477 11.72 -4.87 -12.41
N ALA A 478 12.55 -4.44 -13.36
CA ALA A 478 12.10 -4.08 -14.69
C ALA A 478 13.04 -4.58 -15.76
N LEU A 479 12.49 -5.15 -16.83
CA LEU A 479 13.20 -5.62 -18.01
C LEU A 479 13.02 -4.64 -19.15
N LEU A 480 14.12 -4.19 -19.73
CA LEU A 480 14.20 -3.51 -21.03
C LEU A 480 14.70 -4.51 -22.07
N THR A 481 13.94 -4.74 -23.13
CA THR A 481 14.24 -5.75 -24.14
C THR A 481 13.94 -5.28 -25.56
N SER A 482 14.65 -5.83 -26.52
CA SER A 482 14.34 -5.77 -27.96
C SER A 482 13.97 -7.13 -28.54
N ASN A 483 13.63 -8.10 -27.69
CA ASN A 483 13.22 -9.43 -28.12
C ASN A 483 11.89 -9.36 -28.87
N THR A 484 11.91 -9.76 -30.15
CA THR A 484 10.77 -9.62 -31.07
C THR A 484 9.59 -10.47 -30.65
N GLU A 485 9.82 -11.63 -30.05
CA GLU A 485 8.75 -12.57 -29.66
C GLU A 485 8.00 -12.05 -28.42
N ILE A 486 8.73 -11.53 -27.40
CA ILE A 486 8.14 -10.86 -26.24
C ILE A 486 7.35 -9.63 -26.68
N ILE A 487 7.90 -8.80 -27.58
CA ILE A 487 7.24 -7.61 -28.10
C ILE A 487 5.98 -7.97 -28.88
N THR A 488 6.01 -9.06 -29.65
CA THR A 488 4.82 -9.59 -30.35
C THR A 488 3.70 -9.91 -29.37
N ASP A 489 4.03 -10.58 -28.27
CA ASP A 489 3.04 -10.93 -27.24
C ASP A 489 2.50 -9.67 -26.52
N ILE A 490 3.36 -8.67 -26.24
CA ILE A 490 2.90 -7.37 -25.67
C ILE A 490 1.93 -6.69 -26.63
N ASN A 491 2.19 -6.69 -27.93
CA ASN A 491 1.27 -6.11 -28.91
C ASN A 491 -0.09 -6.83 -28.93
N LYS A 492 -0.14 -8.15 -28.69
CA LYS A 492 -1.40 -8.88 -28.51
C LYS A 492 -2.12 -8.44 -27.24
N VAL A 493 -1.40 -8.19 -26.11
CA VAL A 493 -2.01 -7.61 -24.90
C VAL A 493 -2.66 -6.27 -25.23
N PHE A 494 -1.98 -5.36 -25.93
CA PHE A 494 -2.58 -4.10 -26.34
C PHE A 494 -3.76 -4.28 -27.31
N ALA A 495 -3.70 -5.25 -28.21
CA ALA A 495 -4.83 -5.56 -29.11
C ALA A 495 -6.07 -6.04 -28.33
N VAL A 496 -5.89 -6.79 -27.23
CA VAL A 496 -6.98 -7.16 -26.30
C VAL A 496 -7.53 -5.90 -25.61
N LEU A 497 -6.65 -5.03 -25.09
CA LEU A 497 -7.06 -3.80 -24.39
C LEU A 497 -7.82 -2.84 -25.32
N GLU A 498 -7.42 -2.80 -26.58
CA GLU A 498 -8.08 -2.01 -27.63
C GLU A 498 -9.40 -2.66 -28.14
N GLY A 499 -9.71 -3.89 -27.71
CA GLY A 499 -10.89 -4.65 -28.15
C GLY A 499 -10.78 -5.21 -29.56
N ARG A 500 -9.58 -5.23 -30.16
CA ARG A 500 -9.30 -5.76 -31.50
C ARG A 500 -9.06 -7.28 -31.52
N MET A 501 -8.79 -7.88 -30.35
CA MET A 501 -8.52 -9.31 -30.19
C MET A 501 -9.25 -9.84 -28.95
N LYS A 502 -9.93 -10.98 -29.06
CA LYS A 502 -10.69 -11.58 -27.94
C LYS A 502 -9.96 -12.77 -27.32
N GLU A 503 -9.38 -13.62 -28.13
CA GLU A 503 -8.73 -14.88 -27.74
C GLU A 503 -7.28 -14.92 -28.25
N PRO A 504 -6.35 -14.23 -27.57
CA PRO A 504 -4.94 -14.25 -27.94
C PRO A 504 -4.29 -15.55 -27.52
N THR A 505 -3.33 -16.02 -28.32
CA THR A 505 -2.37 -17.03 -27.91
C THR A 505 -1.02 -16.38 -27.68
N PHE A 506 -0.39 -16.70 -26.55
CA PHE A 506 0.92 -16.14 -26.16
C PHE A 506 2.00 -17.23 -26.25
N ARG A 507 3.18 -16.85 -26.71
CA ARG A 507 4.32 -17.75 -26.82
C ARG A 507 5.24 -17.68 -25.59
N HIS A 508 5.49 -16.48 -25.10
CA HIS A 508 6.40 -16.20 -24.00
C HIS A 508 5.71 -15.63 -22.78
N LEU A 509 4.74 -14.74 -22.97
CA LEU A 509 4.04 -14.13 -21.84
C LEU A 509 3.01 -15.10 -21.26
N LEU A 510 2.95 -15.13 -19.92
CA LEU A 510 1.79 -15.68 -19.21
C LEU A 510 0.86 -14.52 -18.86
N VAL A 511 -0.34 -14.58 -19.40
CA VAL A 511 -1.32 -13.48 -19.22
C VAL A 511 -2.52 -14.03 -18.48
N ALA A 512 -2.88 -13.36 -17.38
CA ALA A 512 -4.03 -13.71 -16.57
C ALA A 512 -5.31 -13.75 -17.42
N ARG A 513 -6.25 -14.62 -17.08
CA ARG A 513 -7.47 -14.99 -17.84
C ARG A 513 -7.25 -15.83 -19.10
N PHE A 514 -6.05 -15.89 -19.64
CA PHE A 514 -5.78 -16.66 -20.86
C PHE A 514 -4.98 -17.94 -20.54
N ASN A 515 -3.68 -17.84 -20.39
CA ASN A 515 -2.81 -19.02 -20.22
C ASN A 515 -2.11 -19.09 -18.86
N MET A 516 -2.19 -18.04 -18.00
CA MET A 516 -1.33 -17.95 -16.80
C MET A 516 -1.55 -19.11 -15.82
N VAL A 517 -2.80 -19.44 -15.47
CA VAL A 517 -3.10 -20.49 -14.48
C VAL A 517 -2.71 -21.85 -15.01
N SER A 518 -3.08 -22.20 -16.26
CA SER A 518 -2.74 -23.48 -16.87
C SER A 518 -1.24 -23.71 -17.00
N GLU A 519 -0.52 -22.67 -17.37
CA GLU A 519 0.95 -22.71 -17.51
C GLU A 519 1.67 -22.85 -16.15
N LEU A 520 1.15 -22.17 -15.11
CA LEU A 520 1.70 -22.34 -13.75
C LEU A 520 1.43 -23.73 -13.19
N THR A 521 0.19 -24.20 -13.30
CA THR A 521 -0.17 -25.59 -12.91
C THR A 521 0.69 -26.62 -13.63
N GLY A 522 0.91 -26.44 -14.95
CA GLY A 522 1.78 -27.32 -15.73
C GLY A 522 3.23 -27.34 -15.22
N ARG A 523 3.79 -26.19 -14.84
CA ARG A 523 5.15 -26.10 -14.27
C ARG A 523 5.26 -26.74 -12.90
N ILE A 524 4.29 -26.54 -12.02
CA ILE A 524 4.26 -27.20 -10.70
C ILE A 524 4.21 -28.72 -10.88
N ARG A 525 3.32 -29.21 -11.74
CA ARG A 525 3.19 -30.65 -12.00
C ARG A 525 4.44 -31.24 -12.65
N ARG A 526 5.15 -30.49 -13.48
CA ARG A 526 6.44 -30.90 -14.04
C ARG A 526 7.49 -31.08 -12.94
N GLU A 527 7.56 -30.20 -11.94
CA GLU A 527 8.46 -30.40 -10.78
C GLU A 527 8.10 -31.67 -10.00
N ILE A 528 6.80 -31.98 -9.85
CA ILE A 528 6.33 -33.22 -9.24
C ILE A 528 6.83 -34.44 -10.02
N GLU A 529 6.71 -34.45 -11.37
CA GLU A 529 7.19 -35.53 -12.20
C GLU A 529 8.71 -35.69 -12.10
N HIS A 530 9.48 -34.61 -12.06
CA HIS A 530 10.92 -34.67 -11.85
C HIS A 530 11.28 -35.40 -10.54
N VAL A 531 10.56 -35.09 -9.42
CA VAL A 531 10.80 -35.78 -8.14
C VAL A 531 10.42 -37.27 -8.24
N ARG A 532 9.28 -37.60 -8.85
CA ARG A 532 8.86 -38.99 -9.07
C ARG A 532 9.86 -39.81 -9.86
N GLU A 533 10.57 -39.16 -10.78
CA GLU A 533 11.66 -39.76 -11.58
C GLU A 533 13.03 -39.73 -10.87
N GLY A 534 13.08 -39.36 -9.59
CA GLY A 534 14.29 -39.31 -8.77
C GLY A 534 15.19 -38.10 -9.03
N ARG A 535 14.70 -37.09 -9.75
CA ARG A 535 15.39 -35.82 -9.97
C ARG A 535 15.01 -34.81 -8.87
N LYS A 536 15.74 -33.71 -8.78
CA LYS A 536 15.46 -32.64 -7.84
C LYS A 536 14.31 -31.77 -8.36
N GLY A 537 13.26 -31.56 -7.54
CA GLY A 537 12.21 -30.57 -7.77
C GLY A 537 12.37 -29.39 -6.82
N ARG A 538 12.33 -28.16 -7.33
CA ARG A 538 12.41 -26.95 -6.53
C ARG A 538 11.59 -25.80 -7.09
N ILE A 539 10.87 -25.12 -6.23
CA ILE A 539 10.06 -23.94 -6.54
C ILE A 539 10.42 -22.81 -5.57
N ILE A 540 10.68 -21.61 -6.10
CA ILE A 540 10.81 -20.39 -5.30
C ILE A 540 9.80 -19.38 -5.82
N LEU A 541 8.89 -18.91 -4.96
CA LEU A 541 7.88 -17.93 -5.33
C LEU A 541 7.96 -16.72 -4.42
N LYS A 542 8.20 -15.56 -5.01
CA LYS A 542 8.09 -14.27 -4.33
C LYS A 542 6.84 -13.55 -4.81
N MET A 543 6.00 -13.09 -3.87
CA MET A 543 4.76 -12.36 -4.17
C MET A 543 4.26 -11.55 -2.96
N ASN A 544 3.28 -10.68 -3.21
CA ASN A 544 2.69 -9.90 -2.12
C ASN A 544 1.47 -10.58 -1.49
N GLY A 545 0.82 -11.51 -2.19
CA GLY A 545 -0.34 -12.21 -1.68
C GLY A 545 -0.54 -13.59 -2.30
N LEU A 546 -0.74 -14.58 -1.44
CA LEU A 546 -1.07 -15.98 -1.77
C LEU A 546 -2.43 -16.31 -1.15
N HIS A 547 -3.49 -16.40 -1.98
CA HIS A 547 -4.87 -16.61 -1.53
C HIS A 547 -5.70 -17.51 -2.46
N ASP A 548 -5.24 -17.73 -3.69
CA ASP A 548 -5.98 -18.58 -4.63
C ASP A 548 -5.91 -20.03 -4.16
N GLN A 549 -7.07 -20.62 -3.85
CA GLN A 549 -7.16 -21.95 -3.27
C GLN A 549 -6.58 -23.02 -4.19
N HIS A 550 -6.95 -22.98 -5.47
CA HIS A 550 -6.43 -23.95 -6.46
C HIS A 550 -4.89 -23.93 -6.52
N MET A 551 -4.29 -22.74 -6.55
CA MET A 551 -2.82 -22.62 -6.60
C MET A 551 -2.17 -23.09 -5.29
N ILE A 552 -2.81 -22.89 -4.13
CA ILE A 552 -2.34 -23.40 -2.83
C ILE A 552 -2.40 -24.93 -2.82
N GLU A 553 -3.47 -25.53 -3.32
CA GLU A 553 -3.62 -26.99 -3.43
C GLU A 553 -2.54 -27.61 -4.32
N GLU A 554 -2.22 -27.01 -5.47
CA GLU A 554 -1.13 -27.46 -6.33
C GLU A 554 0.24 -27.42 -5.59
N LEU A 555 0.47 -26.41 -4.72
CA LEU A 555 1.69 -26.37 -3.89
C LEU A 555 1.67 -27.45 -2.80
N TYR A 556 0.52 -27.75 -2.19
CA TYR A 556 0.40 -28.85 -1.23
C TYR A 556 0.71 -30.19 -1.91
N HIS A 557 0.12 -30.48 -3.08
CA HIS A 557 0.43 -31.66 -3.86
C HIS A 557 1.91 -31.76 -4.23
N ALA A 558 2.54 -30.64 -4.57
CA ALA A 558 3.97 -30.62 -4.88
C ALA A 558 4.83 -30.92 -3.63
N SER A 559 4.44 -30.40 -2.48
CA SER A 559 5.11 -30.68 -1.20
C SER A 559 4.96 -32.14 -0.79
N GLU A 560 3.77 -32.72 -0.93
CA GLU A 560 3.53 -34.16 -0.65
C GLU A 560 4.36 -35.08 -1.56
N ALA A 561 4.60 -34.63 -2.81
CA ALA A 561 5.45 -35.34 -3.75
C ALA A 561 6.96 -35.19 -3.45
N GLY A 562 7.36 -34.31 -2.53
CA GLY A 562 8.76 -34.08 -2.14
C GLY A 562 9.44 -32.91 -2.83
N VAL A 563 8.71 -32.03 -3.53
CA VAL A 563 9.26 -30.80 -4.11
C VAL A 563 9.61 -29.82 -2.99
N GLU A 564 10.83 -29.28 -3.01
CA GLU A 564 11.25 -28.22 -2.08
C GLU A 564 10.64 -26.88 -2.52
N ILE A 565 9.92 -26.19 -1.61
CA ILE A 565 9.20 -24.97 -1.91
C ILE A 565 9.57 -23.86 -0.91
N ASP A 566 10.14 -22.78 -1.45
CA ASP A 566 10.43 -21.57 -0.70
C ASP A 566 9.48 -20.44 -1.14
N LEU A 567 8.70 -19.91 -0.21
CA LEU A 567 7.78 -18.81 -0.45
C LEU A 567 8.26 -17.55 0.27
N ILE A 568 8.39 -16.44 -0.47
CA ILE A 568 8.64 -15.10 0.09
C ILE A 568 7.35 -14.31 -0.09
N VAL A 569 6.49 -14.30 0.96
CA VAL A 569 5.16 -13.68 0.90
C VAL A 569 5.09 -12.52 1.88
N ARG A 570 5.12 -11.29 1.35
CA ARG A 570 5.12 -10.09 2.17
C ARG A 570 3.82 -9.92 2.98
N GLY A 571 2.67 -10.07 2.34
CA GLY A 571 1.36 -9.73 2.90
C GLY A 571 0.52 -10.97 3.23
N ILE A 572 -0.63 -11.08 2.59
CA ILE A 572 -1.59 -12.18 2.79
C ILE A 572 -0.97 -13.50 2.34
N CYS A 573 -1.01 -14.49 3.24
CA CYS A 573 -0.70 -15.88 2.94
C CYS A 573 -1.79 -16.77 3.53
N CYS A 574 -2.61 -17.38 2.69
CA CYS A 574 -3.66 -18.30 3.15
C CYS A 574 -3.21 -19.76 3.20
N LEU A 575 -2.00 -20.07 2.72
CA LEU A 575 -1.36 -21.36 2.87
C LEU A 575 -0.95 -21.58 4.32
N VAL A 576 -1.22 -22.76 4.87
CA VAL A 576 -0.86 -23.17 6.23
C VAL A 576 0.42 -24.01 6.18
N PRO A 577 1.57 -23.49 6.67
CA PRO A 577 2.81 -24.26 6.74
C PRO A 577 2.82 -25.22 7.94
N ASN A 578 3.84 -26.07 8.01
CA ASN A 578 4.08 -27.00 9.13
C ASN A 578 2.97 -28.04 9.33
N GLN A 579 2.28 -28.42 8.26
CA GLN A 579 1.34 -29.52 8.22
C GLN A 579 1.97 -30.72 7.48
N PRO A 580 1.47 -31.94 7.63
CA PRO A 580 2.01 -33.09 6.89
C PRO A 580 2.07 -32.86 5.37
N TYR A 581 1.04 -32.22 4.81
CA TYR A 581 0.95 -31.88 3.39
C TYR A 581 1.78 -30.66 2.96
N SER A 582 2.29 -29.88 3.91
CA SER A 582 3.15 -28.71 3.65
C SER A 582 4.54 -28.82 4.30
N ALA A 583 5.00 -30.03 4.59
CA ALA A 583 6.28 -30.27 5.29
C ALA A 583 7.49 -29.75 4.51
N ASN A 584 7.40 -29.67 3.17
CA ASN A 584 8.45 -29.17 2.30
C ASN A 584 8.25 -27.71 1.88
N ILE A 585 7.31 -26.99 2.54
CA ILE A 585 7.02 -25.58 2.25
C ILE A 585 7.51 -24.69 3.38
N ARG A 586 8.37 -23.74 3.06
CA ARG A 586 8.79 -22.67 3.99
C ARG A 586 8.20 -21.34 3.55
N VAL A 587 7.59 -20.59 4.46
CA VAL A 587 7.02 -19.27 4.18
C VAL A 587 7.83 -18.22 4.92
N THR A 588 8.52 -17.37 4.17
CA THR A 588 9.32 -16.25 4.66
C THR A 588 8.60 -14.94 4.41
N ARG A 589 8.63 -14.03 5.39
CA ARG A 589 8.13 -12.66 5.28
C ARG A 589 9.23 -11.68 5.60
N ILE A 590 9.41 -10.65 4.76
CA ILE A 590 10.40 -9.58 4.96
C ILE A 590 9.66 -8.26 5.03
N VAL A 591 9.89 -7.51 6.11
CA VAL A 591 9.48 -6.11 6.26
C VAL A 591 10.73 -5.35 6.71
N ASP A 592 11.12 -4.35 5.91
CA ASP A 592 12.34 -3.58 6.14
C ASP A 592 12.16 -2.15 5.54
N MET A 593 13.24 -1.43 5.33
CA MET A 593 13.34 -0.06 4.83
C MET A 593 12.53 0.18 3.54
N PHE A 594 12.60 -0.76 2.59
CA PHE A 594 11.84 -0.71 1.35
C PHE A 594 10.69 -1.70 1.38
N LEU A 595 9.57 -1.33 0.77
CA LEU A 595 8.43 -2.23 0.63
C LEU A 595 8.76 -3.32 -0.40
N GLU A 596 8.82 -4.57 0.05
CA GLU A 596 8.99 -5.73 -0.83
C GLU A 596 7.78 -5.86 -1.76
N HIS A 597 7.98 -5.55 -3.05
CA HIS A 597 6.88 -5.45 -4.02
C HIS A 597 7.08 -6.28 -5.27
N SER A 598 8.32 -6.60 -5.65
CA SER A 598 8.60 -7.45 -6.80
C SER A 598 7.97 -8.84 -6.66
N ARG A 599 7.53 -9.42 -7.78
CA ARG A 599 7.04 -10.78 -7.86
C ARG A 599 7.90 -11.56 -8.82
N VAL A 600 8.38 -12.70 -8.32
CA VAL A 600 9.31 -13.58 -9.04
C VAL A 600 8.83 -15.01 -8.88
N TRP A 601 8.78 -15.76 -9.99
CA TRP A 601 8.44 -17.18 -10.00
C TRP A 601 9.60 -17.96 -10.60
N TYR A 602 10.13 -18.91 -9.85
CA TYR A 602 11.24 -19.77 -10.25
C TYR A 602 10.85 -21.23 -10.09
N PHE A 603 11.13 -22.00 -11.13
CA PHE A 603 10.99 -23.45 -11.20
C PHE A 603 12.30 -24.04 -11.69
N LEU A 604 12.84 -25.06 -11.01
CA LEU A 604 14.14 -25.63 -11.30
C LEU A 604 14.19 -26.29 -12.70
N ASN A 605 13.10 -26.96 -13.10
CA ASN A 605 12.96 -27.57 -14.42
C ASN A 605 14.19 -28.38 -14.84
N ASP A 606 14.65 -29.33 -14.00
CA ASP A 606 15.81 -30.17 -14.24
C ASP A 606 17.09 -29.37 -14.64
N GLY A 607 17.29 -28.21 -14.01
CA GLY A 607 18.43 -27.32 -14.24
C GLY A 607 18.30 -26.35 -15.43
N GLN A 608 17.15 -26.34 -16.14
CA GLN A 608 16.91 -25.35 -17.21
C GLN A 608 16.43 -24.00 -16.68
N GLU A 609 15.96 -23.97 -15.45
CA GLU A 609 15.61 -22.75 -14.67
C GLU A 609 14.60 -21.85 -15.37
N ASP A 610 13.30 -22.18 -15.25
CA ASP A 610 12.24 -21.29 -15.68
C ASP A 610 12.06 -20.16 -14.67
N LEU A 611 12.32 -18.92 -15.10
CA LEU A 611 12.24 -17.74 -14.25
C LEU A 611 11.38 -16.67 -14.90
N PHE A 612 10.40 -16.16 -14.13
CA PHE A 612 9.47 -15.13 -14.55
C PHE A 612 9.43 -13.96 -13.55
N LEU A 613 9.41 -12.76 -14.09
CA LEU A 613 8.96 -11.57 -13.35
C LEU A 613 7.50 -11.29 -13.69
N THR A 614 6.73 -10.77 -12.73
CA THR A 614 5.29 -10.62 -12.94
C THR A 614 4.67 -9.45 -12.19
N SER A 615 3.52 -8.98 -12.70
CA SER A 615 2.65 -8.03 -12.00
C SER A 615 1.61 -8.73 -11.11
N ALA A 616 1.46 -10.07 -11.22
CA ALA A 616 0.43 -10.85 -10.56
C ALA A 616 0.85 -11.37 -9.19
N ASP A 617 -0.07 -11.28 -8.23
CA ASP A 617 -0.09 -12.10 -7.04
C ASP A 617 -0.97 -13.34 -7.26
N TRP A 618 -0.79 -14.41 -6.50
CA TRP A 618 -1.66 -15.58 -6.57
C TRP A 618 -2.94 -15.38 -5.76
N MET A 619 -3.75 -14.46 -6.26
CA MET A 619 -5.06 -14.14 -5.71
C MET A 619 -6.13 -14.33 -6.78
N ARG A 620 -7.30 -14.87 -6.41
CA ARG A 620 -8.41 -15.14 -7.32
C ARG A 620 -8.73 -13.97 -8.26
N ARG A 621 -8.72 -12.73 -7.71
CA ARG A 621 -8.97 -11.51 -8.52
C ARG A 621 -7.86 -11.23 -9.54
N ASN A 622 -6.58 -11.50 -9.21
CA ASN A 622 -5.46 -11.25 -10.10
C ASN A 622 -5.44 -12.26 -11.25
N LEU A 623 -5.63 -13.53 -10.93
CA LEU A 623 -5.57 -14.62 -11.91
C LEU A 623 -6.78 -14.66 -12.83
N ASN A 624 -7.99 -14.27 -12.34
CA ASN A 624 -9.26 -14.49 -13.07
C ASN A 624 -9.98 -13.20 -13.50
N ARG A 625 -9.75 -12.04 -12.85
CA ARG A 625 -10.54 -10.82 -13.09
C ARG A 625 -9.70 -9.61 -13.47
N ARG A 626 -8.41 -9.81 -13.76
CA ARG A 626 -7.48 -8.76 -14.17
C ARG A 626 -6.71 -9.16 -15.42
N ILE A 627 -6.13 -8.17 -16.09
CA ILE A 627 -5.02 -8.37 -17.01
C ILE A 627 -3.75 -8.14 -16.23
N GLU A 628 -3.03 -9.21 -15.96
CA GLU A 628 -1.71 -9.27 -15.38
C GLU A 628 -0.77 -9.95 -16.37
N THR A 629 0.50 -9.66 -16.33
CA THR A 629 1.51 -10.27 -17.20
C THR A 629 2.65 -10.85 -16.37
N ALA A 630 3.07 -12.06 -16.73
CA ALA A 630 4.36 -12.60 -16.34
C ALA A 630 5.20 -12.76 -17.59
N PHE A 631 6.46 -12.38 -17.50
CA PHE A 631 7.40 -12.40 -18.62
C PHE A 631 8.66 -13.16 -18.22
N PRO A 632 9.16 -14.06 -19.12
CA PRO A 632 10.32 -14.86 -18.83
C PRO A 632 11.60 -14.01 -18.88
N ILE A 633 12.55 -14.36 -18.04
CA ILE A 633 13.93 -13.88 -18.16
C ILE A 633 14.68 -14.95 -18.97
N LEU A 634 15.08 -14.58 -20.18
CA LEU A 634 15.71 -15.52 -21.12
C LEU A 634 17.24 -15.50 -21.03
N ASP A 635 17.81 -14.34 -20.68
CA ASP A 635 19.27 -14.16 -20.55
C ASP A 635 19.79 -14.92 -19.31
N PRO A 636 20.76 -15.84 -19.46
CA PRO A 636 21.27 -16.65 -18.35
C PRO A 636 21.95 -15.83 -17.25
N ASP A 637 22.61 -14.71 -17.58
CA ASP A 637 23.29 -13.86 -16.62
C ASP A 637 22.28 -13.09 -15.77
N LEU A 638 21.18 -12.63 -16.39
CA LEU A 638 20.08 -11.98 -15.69
C LEU A 638 19.28 -12.98 -14.83
N LYS A 639 19.12 -14.24 -15.29
CA LYS A 639 18.54 -15.31 -14.45
C LYS A 639 19.36 -15.51 -13.18
N ARG A 640 20.67 -15.67 -13.32
CA ARG A 640 21.57 -15.87 -12.18
C ARG A 640 21.50 -14.72 -11.19
N GLU A 641 21.50 -13.49 -11.68
CA GLU A 641 21.36 -12.29 -10.86
C GLU A 641 20.08 -12.31 -10.00
N ILE A 642 18.95 -12.68 -10.59
CA ILE A 642 17.69 -12.75 -9.84
C ILE A 642 17.71 -13.90 -8.85
N ILE A 643 18.28 -15.06 -9.21
CA ILE A 643 18.42 -16.21 -8.31
C ILE A 643 19.31 -15.86 -7.12
N ASP A 644 20.42 -15.15 -7.35
CA ASP A 644 21.30 -14.67 -6.27
C ASP A 644 20.55 -13.74 -5.32
N ILE A 645 19.75 -12.80 -5.85
CA ILE A 645 18.90 -11.90 -5.05
C ILE A 645 17.87 -12.69 -4.23
N LEU A 646 17.21 -13.70 -4.81
CA LEU A 646 16.28 -14.57 -4.08
C LEU A 646 17.01 -15.32 -2.95
N ASN A 647 18.19 -15.85 -3.21
CA ASN A 647 19.00 -16.54 -2.21
C ASN A 647 19.44 -15.58 -1.07
N ILE A 648 19.81 -14.34 -1.39
CA ILE A 648 20.10 -13.31 -0.38
C ILE A 648 18.86 -13.05 0.50
N GLN A 649 17.67 -12.96 -0.10
CA GLN A 649 16.41 -12.77 0.66
C GLN A 649 16.08 -13.99 1.52
N LEU A 650 16.28 -15.21 1.01
CA LEU A 650 16.08 -16.44 1.77
C LEU A 650 17.12 -16.62 2.90
N SER A 651 18.29 -16.02 2.80
CA SER A 651 19.32 -16.04 3.83
C SER A 651 19.21 -14.92 4.88
N ASP A 652 18.24 -13.98 4.70
CA ASP A 652 18.02 -12.89 5.66
C ASP A 652 17.72 -13.45 7.06
N ASN A 653 18.58 -13.13 8.04
CA ASN A 653 18.45 -13.51 9.45
C ASN A 653 18.39 -12.30 10.39
N VAL A 654 18.09 -11.11 9.83
CA VAL A 654 17.95 -9.86 10.60
C VAL A 654 16.49 -9.38 10.56
N LYS A 655 15.88 -9.35 9.38
CA LYS A 655 14.52 -8.80 9.17
C LYS A 655 13.49 -9.86 8.77
N ALA A 656 13.92 -11.01 8.27
CA ALA A 656 13.00 -12.05 7.86
C ALA A 656 12.36 -12.78 9.04
N CYS A 657 11.09 -13.14 8.84
CA CYS A 657 10.32 -13.99 9.74
C CYS A 657 9.83 -15.23 9.01
N TYR A 658 9.76 -16.36 9.70
CA TYR A 658 8.97 -17.51 9.26
C TYR A 658 7.52 -17.35 9.75
N LEU A 659 6.58 -17.66 8.87
CA LEU A 659 5.18 -17.81 9.20
C LEU A 659 4.97 -19.26 9.69
N ASP A 660 4.31 -19.42 10.83
CA ASP A 660 3.94 -20.73 11.38
C ASP A 660 2.45 -21.08 11.17
N GLY A 661 2.04 -22.25 11.65
CA GLY A 661 0.66 -22.73 11.57
C GLY A 661 -0.36 -21.91 12.38
N GLU A 662 0.08 -20.90 13.14
CA GLU A 662 -0.77 -20.00 13.93
C GLU A 662 -0.67 -18.53 13.49
N LEU A 663 -0.15 -18.27 12.30
CA LEU A 663 0.08 -16.91 11.75
C LEU A 663 1.06 -16.04 12.56
N ARG A 664 1.90 -16.65 13.40
CA ARG A 664 2.93 -15.91 14.13
C ARG A 664 4.10 -15.53 13.20
N ASN A 665 4.69 -14.37 13.48
CA ASN A 665 5.88 -13.89 12.78
C ASN A 665 7.12 -14.26 13.61
N ASN A 666 7.67 -15.46 13.40
CA ASN A 666 8.83 -15.94 14.12
C ASN A 666 10.10 -15.44 13.42
N PHE A 667 10.82 -14.49 14.05
CA PHE A 667 12.05 -13.96 13.47
C PHE A 667 13.08 -15.08 13.22
N LYS A 668 13.73 -15.02 12.07
CA LYS A 668 14.83 -15.92 11.69
C LYS A 668 16.11 -15.54 12.44
N CYS A 669 16.05 -15.62 13.77
CA CYS A 669 17.24 -15.48 14.59
C CYS A 669 17.96 -16.83 14.60
N ASP A 670 19.04 -16.94 13.85
CA ASP A 670 19.97 -18.08 13.91
C ASP A 670 21.26 -17.66 14.63
N ASP A 671 21.99 -18.67 15.13
CA ASP A 671 23.30 -18.47 15.76
C ASP A 671 24.42 -18.18 14.75
N ASN A 672 24.08 -17.96 13.48
CA ASN A 672 25.04 -17.63 12.45
C ASN A 672 25.72 -16.29 12.78
N PRO A 673 27.05 -16.26 12.92
CA PRO A 673 27.77 -15.02 13.18
C PRO A 673 27.67 -14.02 12.02
N VAL A 674 27.39 -14.49 10.81
CA VAL A 674 27.17 -13.63 9.63
C VAL A 674 25.72 -13.16 9.62
N LYS A 675 25.52 -11.87 9.92
CA LYS A 675 24.21 -11.25 9.86
C LYS A 675 23.93 -10.73 8.44
N VAL A 676 22.85 -11.20 7.86
CA VAL A 676 22.39 -10.83 6.52
C VAL A 676 21.08 -10.05 6.64
N ARG A 677 21.13 -8.74 6.40
CA ARG A 677 19.98 -7.89 6.18
C ARG A 677 19.80 -7.75 4.66
N SER A 678 18.85 -8.47 4.11
CA SER A 678 18.77 -8.72 2.65
C SER A 678 18.75 -7.46 1.80
N GLN A 679 18.03 -6.41 2.19
CA GLN A 679 17.95 -5.18 1.40
C GLN A 679 19.31 -4.46 1.27
N LEU A 680 20.11 -4.45 2.33
CA LEU A 680 21.47 -3.90 2.29
C LEU A 680 22.42 -4.83 1.52
N ALA A 681 22.31 -6.13 1.73
CA ALA A 681 23.11 -7.11 1.02
C ALA A 681 22.84 -7.09 -0.50
N ILE A 682 21.60 -6.90 -0.94
CA ILE A 682 21.24 -6.72 -2.35
C ILE A 682 21.87 -5.45 -2.92
N TYR A 683 21.84 -4.33 -2.17
CA TYR A 683 22.50 -3.09 -2.60
C TYR A 683 24.00 -3.32 -2.83
N ASP A 684 24.67 -3.97 -1.88
CA ASP A 684 26.11 -4.28 -2.00
C ASP A 684 26.40 -5.26 -3.14
N TYR A 685 25.54 -6.27 -3.34
CA TYR A 685 25.65 -7.21 -4.46
C TYR A 685 25.61 -6.48 -5.81
N LEU A 686 24.60 -5.64 -6.02
CA LEU A 686 24.42 -4.87 -7.26
C LEU A 686 25.57 -3.87 -7.47
N ARG A 687 26.02 -3.19 -6.41
CA ARG A 687 27.16 -2.28 -6.44
C ARG A 687 28.45 -2.99 -6.88
N ASN A 688 28.73 -4.14 -6.29
CA ASN A 688 29.93 -4.91 -6.62
C ASN A 688 29.89 -5.49 -8.05
N LYS A 689 28.70 -5.81 -8.57
CA LYS A 689 28.51 -6.22 -9.96
C LYS A 689 28.74 -5.05 -10.93
N SER A 690 28.33 -3.84 -10.61
CA SER A 690 28.49 -2.67 -11.46
C SER A 690 29.94 -2.21 -11.59
N ILE A 691 30.84 -2.64 -10.71
CA ILE A 691 32.28 -2.33 -10.75
C ILE A 691 33.06 -3.34 -11.62
N ARG A 692 32.53 -4.56 -11.80
CA ARG A 692 33.10 -5.61 -12.68
C ARG A 692 32.61 -5.43 -14.11
#